data_0a34a486c1d8ad20368acc41d5e9f18a
#
_entry.id   0a34a486c1d8ad20368acc41d5e9f18a
#
_cell.length_a   1.000
_cell.length_b   1.000
_cell.length_c   1.000
_cell.angle_alpha   90.00
_cell.angle_beta   90.00
_cell.angle_gamma   90.00
#
_symmetry.space_group_name_H-M   'P 1'
#
loop_
_entity.id
_entity.type
_entity.pdbx_description
1 polymer ?
#
loop_
_entity_poly.entity_id
_entity_poly.type
_entity_poly.pdbx_seq_one_letter_code
_entity_poly.pdbx_strand_id
1 'polypeptide(L)'
;MSGISTVGWITNLGNKEVKDASLLTTVKKLLTGLLSSDPKKAGMLLSLVGIAPSAILGCNMECSSVSVEAGKSYSGGILGGGDGVYLAESSPEYLNKLPYWKHGGGDASSVAQRDNVLTGLKTVTASENRAGGIAGSVTTANVTGLLNNTLGIGNFLGFTVHHVTVTGVNDGYTVEAKENYAGGAIGEAVGGDVDTVTLNQVKSVTAKNRVGGFIGCAGPGDLAGGNGLTLNLLGLNNLLKVENLLSVAEGVRVKINEAHVNGIAGGMTVEATGTNSNGEVVDYTAGGFIGKSNSCEIIKSDVKNLKEVTANDKDGFAGGFVGSSQTGGLADVAGEADVKALLNANKLLSAVKYLLPSYTECTVTYVDKGGVAADTAGGFAGNFQSGTVNNQGAGEGNYYSVYNLDHVNGQSYAGGFGGNVYSGALANAGGGISILGGITGLNINVEDLLNLINAYIPYVQYAGVKSDNGFTVTANKTKTDDSNSGSAGGFIGYGSGVQVSYCNVTNLKHTTVKTPKDLEANEAPTYYDENKSTYAVTGARYAGGYIGYMDIGSAASVGKGLSVLGKSIGIKNVLDALNVVVSTIEHSNVTGNVGGFAVKASWKNTASDASENDVLGDAGGFAGKISGGHIQDSNANNFSYIIGQITAGGYVGDLQPGNVANVLGNASILKGLVDIESALASVAEDFVPTIRNSSTTCIPCGGAVRADAASTKQVQRGMAGGYAGHNEGGHIWGNNTKKWKGKEEYTGPTSTCKAVRIRSVYGEEIAGGFTGLMESADTASTGNLSLLLGLVKVDNILGALSVVYPTEENTAVYGPLAQMDYETWNKWVKFVGKKGGYGSDLAANGTVENQEELDKIIGKYAYGYNVVAGRANYRDEIKLANGGAAGGYVGSMQTGTITNGQAYQAKTIKGIRCARRFCRRNDKRRSC
;
A
#
# COMPACT_ATOMS: atom_id res chain seq x y z
N MET A 1 -6.95 1.44 -51.09
CA MET A 1 -5.84 1.32 -52.07
C MET A 1 -5.10 2.61 -52.37
N SER A 2 -5.30 3.70 -51.64
CA SER A 2 -4.55 4.96 -51.83
C SER A 2 -3.22 5.05 -51.02
N GLY A 3 -2.95 4.11 -50.15
CA GLY A 3 -1.72 4.08 -49.36
C GLY A 3 -0.44 3.66 -50.11
N ILE A 4 -0.56 3.06 -51.26
CA ILE A 4 0.58 2.52 -52.04
C ILE A 4 1.42 3.64 -52.72
N SER A 5 0.80 4.75 -53.08
CA SER A 5 1.50 5.87 -53.75
C SER A 5 2.39 6.67 -52.79
N THR A 6 2.04 6.77 -51.53
CA THR A 6 2.78 7.53 -50.52
C THR A 6 3.99 6.75 -50.01
N VAL A 7 3.86 5.41 -49.89
CA VAL A 7 5.00 4.52 -49.56
C VAL A 7 6.04 4.54 -50.69
N GLY A 8 5.58 4.57 -51.94
CA GLY A 8 6.47 4.74 -53.09
C GLY A 8 7.26 6.05 -53.08
N TRP A 9 6.71 7.12 -52.53
CA TRP A 9 7.40 8.40 -52.41
C TRP A 9 8.50 8.38 -51.31
N ILE A 10 8.19 7.76 -50.14
CA ILE A 10 9.16 7.61 -49.03
C ILE A 10 10.28 6.62 -49.39
N THR A 11 9.99 5.53 -50.10
CA THR A 11 11.02 4.59 -50.59
C THR A 11 11.91 5.21 -51.67
N ASN A 12 11.37 6.10 -52.52
CA ASN A 12 12.17 6.87 -53.47
C ASN A 12 13.06 7.94 -52.83
N LEU A 13 12.69 8.48 -51.67
CA LEU A 13 13.55 9.38 -50.90
C LEU A 13 14.74 8.65 -50.26
N GLY A 14 14.58 7.37 -49.85
CA GLY A 14 15.68 6.55 -49.32
C GLY A 14 16.73 6.13 -50.38
N ASN A 15 16.36 6.10 -51.65
CA ASN A 15 17.23 5.68 -52.73
C ASN A 15 17.95 6.82 -53.49
N LYS A 16 17.63 8.09 -53.21
CA LYS A 16 18.37 9.26 -53.72
C LYS A 16 19.30 9.76 -52.61
N GLU A 17 20.58 9.96 -52.96
CA GLU A 17 21.47 10.77 -52.11
C GLU A 17 20.83 12.14 -51.90
N VAL A 18 20.31 12.35 -50.66
CA VAL A 18 19.67 13.60 -50.25
C VAL A 18 20.76 14.64 -50.00
N LYS A 19 21.17 15.33 -51.07
CA LYS A 19 22.12 16.44 -50.99
C LYS A 19 21.46 17.78 -50.63
N ASP A 20 20.13 17.79 -50.46
CA ASP A 20 19.39 19.04 -50.23
C ASP A 20 19.14 19.25 -48.71
N ALA A 21 19.79 20.26 -48.14
CA ALA A 21 19.67 20.63 -46.75
C ALA A 21 18.22 21.00 -46.34
N SER A 22 17.38 21.44 -47.28
CA SER A 22 15.98 21.78 -47.03
C SER A 22 15.13 20.54 -46.81
N LEU A 23 15.39 19.46 -47.50
CA LEU A 23 14.72 18.19 -47.39
C LEU A 23 15.07 17.50 -46.07
N LEU A 24 16.36 17.55 -45.67
CA LEU A 24 16.85 17.06 -44.40
C LEU A 24 16.20 17.81 -43.23
N THR A 25 16.02 19.13 -43.37
CA THR A 25 15.35 19.96 -42.36
C THR A 25 13.86 19.62 -42.25
N THR A 26 13.22 19.30 -43.35
CA THR A 26 11.81 18.89 -43.39
C THR A 26 11.65 17.51 -42.77
N VAL A 27 12.49 16.53 -43.08
CA VAL A 27 12.52 15.21 -42.46
C VAL A 27 12.82 15.33 -40.98
N LYS A 28 13.72 16.18 -40.52
CA LYS A 28 13.99 16.47 -39.12
C LYS A 28 12.76 17.03 -38.39
N LYS A 29 12.08 18.02 -38.98
CA LYS A 29 10.84 18.58 -38.40
C LYS A 29 9.72 17.53 -38.34
N LEU A 30 9.63 16.67 -39.34
CA LEU A 30 8.72 15.54 -39.40
C LEU A 30 8.98 14.57 -38.26
N LEU A 31 10.21 14.11 -38.07
CA LEU A 31 10.60 13.19 -37.01
C LEU A 31 10.45 13.80 -35.60
N THR A 32 10.77 15.09 -35.45
CA THR A 32 10.57 15.81 -34.19
C THR A 32 9.09 15.93 -33.82
N GLY A 33 8.22 16.05 -34.82
CA GLY A 33 6.78 16.06 -34.64
C GLY A 33 6.22 14.66 -34.23
N LEU A 34 6.77 13.60 -34.83
CA LEU A 34 6.44 12.20 -34.52
C LEU A 34 6.83 11.83 -33.08
N LEU A 35 7.91 12.37 -32.58
CA LEU A 35 8.46 12.15 -31.24
C LEU A 35 7.94 13.19 -30.22
N SER A 36 6.92 13.95 -30.60
CA SER A 36 6.26 14.90 -29.70
C SER A 36 5.32 14.17 -28.72
N SER A 37 5.38 14.52 -27.48
CA SER A 37 4.41 14.08 -26.44
C SER A 37 2.98 14.60 -26.68
N ASP A 38 2.77 15.40 -27.70
CA ASP A 38 1.47 15.91 -28.11
C ASP A 38 0.81 14.90 -29.08
N PRO A 39 -0.21 14.13 -28.63
CA PRO A 39 -0.91 13.17 -29.48
C PRO A 39 -1.48 13.80 -30.75
N LYS A 40 -1.85 15.09 -30.69
CA LYS A 40 -2.33 15.86 -31.82
C LYS A 40 -1.26 16.00 -32.89
N LYS A 41 -0.01 16.22 -32.52
CA LYS A 41 1.11 16.35 -33.46
C LYS A 41 1.53 15.01 -34.07
N ALA A 42 1.52 13.94 -33.26
CA ALA A 42 1.83 12.58 -33.73
C ALA A 42 0.75 12.10 -34.71
N GLY A 43 -0.53 12.27 -34.41
CA GLY A 43 -1.64 11.95 -35.32
C GLY A 43 -1.61 12.75 -36.62
N MET A 44 -1.25 14.03 -36.53
CA MET A 44 -1.10 14.92 -37.72
C MET A 44 0.00 14.44 -38.67
N LEU A 45 1.07 13.90 -38.12
CA LEU A 45 2.21 13.45 -38.94
C LEU A 45 1.96 12.07 -39.57
N LEU A 46 1.36 11.13 -38.83
CA LEU A 46 0.96 9.83 -39.36
C LEU A 46 -0.05 10.00 -40.52
N SER A 47 -0.97 10.97 -40.41
CA SER A 47 -1.87 11.29 -41.53
C SER A 47 -1.15 11.88 -42.77
N LEU A 48 -0.03 12.58 -42.58
CA LEU A 48 0.79 13.13 -43.69
C LEU A 48 1.51 12.02 -44.47
N VAL A 49 1.87 10.90 -43.81
CA VAL A 49 2.47 9.72 -44.46
C VAL A 49 1.46 8.67 -44.89
N GLY A 50 0.17 8.98 -44.81
CA GLY A 50 -0.90 8.09 -45.24
C GLY A 50 -1.23 6.96 -44.28
N ILE A 51 -0.72 7.02 -43.05
CA ILE A 51 -1.08 6.09 -41.95
C ILE A 51 -2.20 6.74 -41.19
N ALA A 52 -3.39 6.19 -41.28
CA ALA A 52 -4.56 6.63 -40.51
C ALA A 52 -4.86 5.62 -39.39
N PRO A 53 -5.22 6.11 -38.21
CA PRO A 53 -5.81 5.22 -37.23
C PRO A 53 -7.12 4.62 -37.74
N SER A 54 -7.41 3.38 -37.36
CA SER A 54 -8.78 2.85 -37.43
C SER A 54 -9.65 3.65 -36.47
N ALA A 55 -10.84 4.06 -36.91
CA ALA A 55 -11.66 4.93 -36.04
C ALA A 55 -13.12 4.50 -36.03
N ILE A 56 -13.72 4.55 -34.84
CA ILE A 56 -15.15 4.43 -34.59
C ILE A 56 -15.57 5.70 -33.86
N LEU A 57 -16.30 6.58 -34.53
CA LEU A 57 -16.58 7.91 -33.99
C LEU A 57 -18.08 8.18 -33.91
N GLY A 58 -18.57 8.52 -32.73
CA GLY A 58 -19.93 8.94 -32.45
C GLY A 58 -21.01 7.90 -32.83
N CYS A 59 -20.72 6.63 -32.60
CA CYS A 59 -21.61 5.53 -32.95
C CYS A 59 -22.59 5.19 -31.82
N ASN A 60 -23.87 5.09 -32.17
CA ASN A 60 -24.93 4.69 -31.24
C ASN A 60 -25.43 3.30 -31.56
N MET A 61 -25.45 2.43 -30.56
CA MET A 61 -25.91 1.04 -30.64
C MET A 61 -26.99 0.83 -29.57
N GLU A 62 -28.25 1.00 -30.00
CA GLU A 62 -29.42 0.83 -29.14
C GLU A 62 -30.03 -0.55 -29.33
N CYS A 63 -29.97 -1.37 -28.30
CA CYS A 63 -30.51 -2.72 -28.29
C CYS A 63 -31.41 -2.90 -27.06
N SER A 64 -32.44 -3.73 -27.21
CA SER A 64 -33.26 -4.16 -26.05
C SER A 64 -32.54 -5.18 -25.19
N SER A 65 -31.74 -6.05 -25.84
CA SER A 65 -30.85 -7.01 -25.16
C SER A 65 -29.87 -7.56 -26.20
N VAL A 66 -28.57 -7.41 -25.94
CA VAL A 66 -27.53 -7.93 -26.82
C VAL A 66 -26.56 -8.81 -26.05
N SER A 67 -26.25 -9.99 -26.60
CA SER A 67 -25.20 -10.88 -26.13
C SER A 67 -24.13 -11.00 -27.20
N VAL A 68 -22.85 -10.87 -26.76
CA VAL A 68 -21.68 -10.95 -27.63
C VAL A 68 -20.85 -12.15 -27.21
N GLU A 69 -20.53 -13.03 -28.15
CA GLU A 69 -19.75 -14.23 -27.87
C GLU A 69 -18.65 -14.41 -28.92
N ALA A 70 -17.44 -14.65 -28.46
CA ALA A 70 -16.30 -15.02 -29.28
C ALA A 70 -15.89 -16.46 -28.97
N GLY A 71 -15.79 -17.30 -29.98
CA GLY A 71 -15.42 -18.74 -29.87
C GLY A 71 -13.99 -18.94 -29.40
N LYS A 72 -13.11 -17.94 -29.46
CA LYS A 72 -11.73 -18.00 -29.00
C LYS A 72 -11.24 -16.72 -28.34
N SER A 73 -10.74 -15.73 -29.06
CA SER A 73 -9.76 -14.79 -28.53
C SER A 73 -10.32 -13.50 -27.95
N TYR A 74 -11.09 -12.72 -28.72
CA TYR A 74 -11.46 -11.37 -28.31
C TYR A 74 -12.95 -11.13 -28.44
N SER A 75 -13.62 -10.71 -27.38
CA SER A 75 -15.02 -10.36 -27.35
C SER A 75 -15.21 -8.97 -26.75
N GLY A 76 -15.90 -8.09 -27.45
CA GLY A 76 -16.20 -6.73 -26.99
C GLY A 76 -17.54 -6.24 -27.47
N GLY A 77 -18.25 -5.49 -26.64
CA GLY A 77 -19.58 -4.97 -26.95
C GLY A 77 -19.60 -4.05 -28.16
N ILE A 78 -18.53 -3.28 -28.37
CA ILE A 78 -18.37 -2.38 -29.53
C ILE A 78 -17.26 -2.89 -30.46
N LEU A 79 -16.14 -3.36 -29.89
CA LEU A 79 -14.94 -3.73 -30.63
C LEU A 79 -14.35 -5.03 -30.10
N GLY A 80 -14.17 -6.07 -30.92
CA GLY A 80 -13.50 -7.30 -30.50
C GLY A 80 -12.05 -7.05 -30.12
N GLY A 81 -11.27 -6.49 -31.02
CA GLY A 81 -9.87 -6.10 -30.79
C GLY A 81 -9.41 -5.01 -31.76
N GLY A 82 -8.47 -4.18 -31.36
CA GLY A 82 -7.96 -3.10 -32.20
C GLY A 82 -6.60 -2.60 -31.77
N ASP A 83 -5.74 -2.37 -32.76
CA ASP A 83 -4.40 -1.82 -32.57
C ASP A 83 -4.37 -0.36 -33.05
N GLY A 84 -3.97 0.59 -32.18
CA GLY A 84 -3.97 2.01 -32.47
C GLY A 84 -5.33 2.58 -32.90
N VAL A 85 -6.41 2.04 -32.34
CA VAL A 85 -7.79 2.41 -32.69
C VAL A 85 -8.22 3.68 -31.98
N TYR A 86 -8.94 4.55 -32.66
CA TYR A 86 -9.69 5.66 -32.09
C TYR A 86 -11.17 5.25 -31.92
N LEU A 87 -11.59 5.06 -30.71
CA LEU A 87 -12.98 4.91 -30.33
C LEU A 87 -13.36 6.16 -29.53
N ALA A 88 -13.88 7.19 -30.23
CA ALA A 88 -14.09 8.51 -29.66
C ALA A 88 -15.37 9.18 -30.16
N GLU A 89 -15.71 10.32 -29.59
CA GLU A 89 -16.82 11.14 -30.08
C GLU A 89 -16.57 11.65 -31.52
N SER A 90 -17.64 11.87 -32.27
CA SER A 90 -17.57 12.51 -33.58
C SER A 90 -17.33 14.01 -33.41
N SER A 91 -16.11 14.41 -33.18
CA SER A 91 -15.71 15.83 -33.04
C SER A 91 -14.74 16.26 -34.15
N PRO A 92 -14.65 17.56 -34.44
CA PRO A 92 -13.65 18.07 -35.39
C PRO A 92 -12.23 17.67 -35.03
N GLU A 93 -11.93 17.49 -33.76
CA GLU A 93 -10.63 17.05 -33.26
C GLU A 93 -10.24 15.70 -33.83
N TYR A 94 -11.11 14.70 -33.76
CA TYR A 94 -10.84 13.33 -34.25
C TYR A 94 -11.05 13.21 -35.75
N LEU A 95 -12.09 13.84 -36.31
CA LEU A 95 -12.39 13.80 -37.72
C LEU A 95 -11.24 14.38 -38.54
N ASN A 96 -10.65 15.48 -38.11
CA ASN A 96 -9.51 16.11 -38.78
C ASN A 96 -8.21 15.28 -38.71
N LYS A 97 -8.13 14.25 -37.89
CA LYS A 97 -7.03 13.29 -37.88
C LYS A 97 -7.17 12.24 -38.97
N LEU A 98 -8.35 12.05 -39.52
CA LEU A 98 -8.63 11.06 -40.58
C LEU A 98 -8.29 11.62 -41.93
N PRO A 99 -7.62 10.87 -42.84
CA PRO A 99 -7.21 11.33 -44.15
C PRO A 99 -8.35 11.83 -45.00
N TYR A 100 -9.53 11.19 -44.93
CA TYR A 100 -10.69 11.62 -45.72
C TYR A 100 -11.12 13.06 -45.40
N TRP A 101 -11.24 13.41 -44.12
CA TRP A 101 -11.67 14.72 -43.68
C TRP A 101 -10.62 15.81 -43.94
N LYS A 102 -9.34 15.45 -43.83
CA LYS A 102 -8.24 16.37 -43.99
C LYS A 102 -7.90 16.65 -45.47
N HIS A 103 -8.04 15.66 -46.32
CA HIS A 103 -7.63 15.71 -47.72
C HIS A 103 -8.75 15.44 -48.75
N GLY A 104 -9.87 14.88 -48.27
CA GLY A 104 -11.02 14.49 -49.12
C GLY A 104 -12.11 15.57 -49.25
N GLY A 105 -11.93 16.73 -48.64
CA GLY A 105 -12.92 17.82 -48.75
C GLY A 105 -14.14 17.73 -47.83
N GLY A 106 -14.12 16.82 -46.87
CA GLY A 106 -15.14 16.79 -45.85
C GLY A 106 -15.00 17.98 -44.86
N ASP A 107 -16.11 18.59 -44.50
CA ASP A 107 -16.15 19.63 -43.48
C ASP A 107 -16.43 19.01 -42.09
N ALA A 108 -15.37 18.83 -41.32
CA ALA A 108 -15.49 18.23 -39.96
C ALA A 108 -16.35 19.08 -39.02
N SER A 109 -16.44 20.39 -39.23
CA SER A 109 -17.27 21.29 -38.42
C SER A 109 -18.76 21.13 -38.65
N SER A 110 -19.16 20.54 -39.77
CA SER A 110 -20.55 20.25 -40.10
C SER A 110 -21.08 18.97 -39.48
N VAL A 111 -20.21 18.14 -38.91
CA VAL A 111 -20.61 16.88 -38.24
C VAL A 111 -21.03 17.16 -36.82
N ALA A 112 -22.23 16.74 -36.48
CA ALA A 112 -22.72 16.86 -35.11
C ALA A 112 -21.84 16.03 -34.13
N GLN A 113 -21.39 16.65 -33.06
CA GLN A 113 -20.65 15.94 -32.01
C GLN A 113 -21.58 14.95 -31.31
N ARG A 114 -21.17 13.69 -31.22
CA ARG A 114 -21.86 12.59 -30.56
C ARG A 114 -20.89 11.65 -29.92
N ASP A 115 -21.25 11.18 -28.73
CA ASP A 115 -20.50 10.15 -28.03
C ASP A 115 -20.77 8.76 -28.62
N ASN A 116 -19.92 7.78 -28.33
CA ASN A 116 -20.23 6.38 -28.58
C ASN A 116 -21.10 5.82 -27.45
N VAL A 117 -22.25 5.28 -27.81
CA VAL A 117 -23.21 4.77 -26.83
C VAL A 117 -23.60 3.34 -27.18
N LEU A 118 -23.55 2.43 -26.21
CA LEU A 118 -24.07 1.08 -26.28
C LEU A 118 -25.11 0.88 -25.17
N THR A 119 -26.36 0.55 -25.54
CA THR A 119 -27.40 0.26 -24.55
C THR A 119 -27.94 -1.18 -24.73
N GLY A 120 -28.45 -1.75 -23.65
CA GLY A 120 -29.05 -3.09 -23.64
C GLY A 120 -28.00 -4.21 -23.70
N LEU A 121 -26.78 -3.99 -23.27
CA LEU A 121 -25.77 -5.05 -23.14
C LEU A 121 -26.21 -6.05 -22.08
N LYS A 122 -26.16 -7.35 -22.39
CA LYS A 122 -26.53 -8.44 -21.47
C LYS A 122 -25.37 -9.32 -21.11
N THR A 123 -24.61 -9.82 -22.09
CA THR A 123 -23.46 -10.67 -21.87
C THR A 123 -22.36 -10.37 -22.87
N VAL A 124 -21.12 -10.47 -22.43
CA VAL A 124 -19.93 -10.52 -23.29
C VAL A 124 -19.09 -11.71 -22.86
N THR A 125 -18.87 -12.67 -23.74
CA THR A 125 -18.16 -13.91 -23.43
C THR A 125 -17.04 -14.18 -24.42
N ALA A 126 -15.82 -14.42 -23.93
CA ALA A 126 -14.72 -14.97 -24.71
C ALA A 126 -14.40 -16.38 -24.20
N SER A 127 -14.41 -17.38 -25.11
CA SER A 127 -14.16 -18.77 -24.71
C SER A 127 -12.74 -19.07 -24.31
N GLU A 128 -11.79 -18.16 -24.60
CA GLU A 128 -10.39 -18.30 -24.20
C GLU A 128 -9.86 -17.00 -23.57
N ASN A 129 -9.56 -15.98 -24.38
CA ASN A 129 -8.59 -14.98 -23.97
C ASN A 129 -9.15 -13.71 -23.30
N ARG A 130 -9.80 -12.81 -24.04
CA ARG A 130 -10.09 -11.46 -23.54
C ARG A 130 -11.53 -11.04 -23.79
N ALA A 131 -12.18 -10.55 -22.77
CA ALA A 131 -13.56 -10.06 -22.86
C ALA A 131 -13.69 -8.66 -22.24
N GLY A 132 -14.44 -7.76 -22.89
CA GLY A 132 -14.72 -6.43 -22.36
C GLY A 132 -16.05 -5.85 -22.84
N GLY A 133 -16.74 -5.10 -22.00
CA GLY A 133 -18.02 -4.48 -22.34
C GLY A 133 -17.91 -3.48 -23.50
N ILE A 134 -16.76 -2.88 -23.72
CA ILE A 134 -16.41 -2.02 -24.85
C ILE A 134 -15.56 -2.80 -25.84
N ALA A 135 -14.40 -3.29 -25.38
CA ALA A 135 -13.42 -3.95 -26.23
C ALA A 135 -12.77 -5.16 -25.54
N GLY A 136 -12.57 -6.25 -26.29
CA GLY A 136 -11.81 -7.39 -25.77
C GLY A 136 -10.33 -7.04 -25.55
N SER A 137 -9.70 -6.39 -26.51
CA SER A 137 -8.31 -5.91 -26.42
C SER A 137 -8.10 -4.63 -27.23
N VAL A 138 -7.38 -3.67 -26.64
CA VAL A 138 -6.89 -2.48 -27.33
C VAL A 138 -5.41 -2.31 -27.04
N THR A 139 -4.62 -2.17 -28.10
CA THR A 139 -3.16 -2.10 -28.01
C THR A 139 -2.58 -0.99 -28.84
N THR A 140 -1.30 -0.70 -28.64
CA THR A 140 -0.56 0.18 -29.55
C THR A 140 -0.46 -0.44 -30.94
N ALA A 141 -0.67 0.35 -32.01
CA ALA A 141 -0.50 -0.13 -33.35
C ALA A 141 0.96 -0.47 -33.65
N ASN A 142 1.20 -1.65 -34.18
CA ASN A 142 2.51 -2.04 -34.68
C ASN A 142 2.71 -1.46 -36.10
N VAL A 143 3.39 -0.32 -36.19
CA VAL A 143 3.69 0.37 -37.44
C VAL A 143 4.93 -0.23 -38.13
N THR A 144 5.56 -1.23 -37.54
CA THR A 144 6.83 -1.81 -37.97
C THR A 144 6.75 -2.47 -39.34
N GLY A 145 5.62 -3.05 -39.70
CA GLY A 145 5.46 -3.70 -41.04
C GLY A 145 5.59 -2.75 -42.21
N LEU A 146 5.27 -1.46 -42.06
CA LEU A 146 5.33 -0.46 -43.10
C LEU A 146 6.62 0.40 -43.11
N LEU A 147 7.22 0.60 -41.92
CA LEU A 147 8.35 1.51 -41.73
C LEU A 147 9.66 0.80 -41.35
N ASN A 148 9.62 -0.51 -41.01
CA ASN A 148 10.79 -1.28 -40.55
C ASN A 148 11.99 -1.25 -41.54
N ASN A 149 11.71 -1.17 -42.80
CA ASN A 149 12.78 -1.11 -43.82
C ASN A 149 13.29 0.31 -44.09
N THR A 150 12.62 1.34 -43.52
CA THR A 150 12.95 2.72 -43.91
C THR A 150 13.29 3.63 -42.72
N LEU A 151 12.66 3.47 -41.56
CA LEU A 151 12.81 4.44 -40.45
C LEU A 151 13.04 3.83 -39.07
N GLY A 152 12.90 2.52 -38.87
CA GLY A 152 13.13 1.89 -37.56
C GLY A 152 12.29 2.48 -36.43
N ILE A 153 11.15 3.09 -36.73
CA ILE A 153 10.28 3.74 -35.77
C ILE A 153 9.31 2.66 -35.23
N GLY A 154 9.41 2.39 -33.97
CA GLY A 154 8.53 1.42 -33.27
C GLY A 154 7.08 1.88 -33.12
N ASN A 155 6.34 1.17 -32.34
CA ASN A 155 4.91 1.35 -32.10
C ASN A 155 4.58 2.71 -31.50
N PHE A 156 4.08 3.66 -32.30
CA PHE A 156 3.81 5.02 -31.82
C PHE A 156 2.35 5.39 -31.73
N LEU A 157 1.45 4.55 -32.21
CA LEU A 157 0.03 4.86 -32.19
C LEU A 157 -0.64 4.12 -31.03
N GLY A 158 -0.76 4.79 -29.89
CA GLY A 158 -1.58 4.33 -28.79
C GLY A 158 -3.05 4.26 -29.17
N PHE A 159 -3.81 3.42 -28.50
CA PHE A 159 -5.27 3.43 -28.62
C PHE A 159 -5.84 4.69 -27.94
N THR A 160 -7.06 5.07 -28.35
CA THR A 160 -7.89 6.11 -27.72
C THR A 160 -9.28 5.58 -27.49
N VAL A 161 -9.79 5.67 -26.24
CA VAL A 161 -11.17 5.31 -25.89
C VAL A 161 -11.75 6.49 -25.11
N HIS A 162 -12.44 7.38 -25.81
CA HIS A 162 -12.93 8.64 -25.27
C HIS A 162 -14.46 8.77 -25.47
N HIS A 163 -15.15 9.34 -24.50
CA HIS A 163 -16.58 9.64 -24.56
C HIS A 163 -17.41 8.41 -24.97
N VAL A 164 -17.29 7.36 -24.15
CA VAL A 164 -18.00 6.10 -24.37
C VAL A 164 -18.90 5.77 -23.19
N THR A 165 -20.17 5.51 -23.46
CA THR A 165 -21.11 5.05 -22.44
C THR A 165 -21.64 3.67 -22.78
N VAL A 166 -21.54 2.75 -21.83
CA VAL A 166 -22.15 1.41 -21.94
C VAL A 166 -23.20 1.26 -20.84
N THR A 167 -24.39 0.85 -21.22
CA THR A 167 -25.47 0.58 -20.27
C THR A 167 -26.02 -0.85 -20.48
N GLY A 168 -25.98 -1.62 -19.43
CA GLY A 168 -26.54 -2.98 -19.42
C GLY A 168 -28.08 -3.01 -19.44
N VAL A 169 -28.63 -4.20 -19.59
CA VAL A 169 -30.07 -4.45 -19.33
C VAL A 169 -30.40 -4.18 -17.86
N ASN A 170 -31.69 -4.10 -17.51
CA ASN A 170 -32.12 -3.77 -16.13
C ASN A 170 -31.49 -4.67 -15.05
N ASP A 171 -31.33 -5.98 -15.34
CA ASP A 171 -30.70 -6.92 -14.41
C ASP A 171 -29.15 -6.87 -14.43
N GLY A 172 -28.60 -5.97 -15.20
CA GLY A 172 -27.18 -5.77 -15.40
C GLY A 172 -26.56 -6.66 -16.47
N TYR A 173 -25.34 -6.34 -16.88
CA TYR A 173 -24.59 -7.13 -17.82
C TYR A 173 -23.42 -7.87 -17.17
N THR A 174 -23.03 -8.97 -17.80
CA THR A 174 -21.91 -9.80 -17.36
C THR A 174 -20.82 -9.85 -18.42
N VAL A 175 -19.56 -9.88 -17.96
CA VAL A 175 -18.39 -10.07 -18.83
C VAL A 175 -17.63 -11.29 -18.35
N GLU A 176 -17.33 -12.24 -19.23
CA GLU A 176 -16.61 -13.46 -18.91
C GLU A 176 -15.52 -13.77 -19.94
N ALA A 177 -14.30 -13.99 -19.48
CA ALA A 177 -13.25 -14.63 -20.26
C ALA A 177 -12.83 -15.92 -19.55
N LYS A 178 -12.94 -17.09 -20.25
CA LYS A 178 -12.72 -18.38 -19.58
C LYS A 178 -11.28 -18.63 -19.17
N GLU A 179 -10.30 -17.94 -19.81
CA GLU A 179 -8.89 -18.13 -19.48
C GLU A 179 -8.24 -16.84 -18.97
N ASN A 180 -7.99 -15.84 -19.80
CA ASN A 180 -7.03 -14.80 -19.46
C ASN A 180 -7.63 -13.56 -18.76
N TYR A 181 -8.18 -12.60 -19.50
CA TYR A 181 -8.49 -11.28 -18.96
C TYR A 181 -9.94 -10.86 -19.22
N ALA A 182 -10.61 -10.40 -18.20
CA ALA A 182 -11.92 -9.79 -18.33
C ALA A 182 -11.96 -8.39 -17.70
N GLY A 183 -12.55 -7.44 -18.42
CA GLY A 183 -12.83 -6.10 -17.93
C GLY A 183 -14.25 -5.67 -18.22
N GLY A 184 -14.90 -4.98 -17.28
CA GLY A 184 -16.22 -4.41 -17.52
C GLY A 184 -16.26 -3.51 -18.74
N ALA A 185 -15.18 -2.80 -19.05
CA ALA A 185 -14.95 -2.04 -20.28
C ALA A 185 -13.99 -2.76 -21.24
N ILE A 186 -12.79 -3.08 -20.79
CA ILE A 186 -11.69 -3.54 -21.64
C ILE A 186 -11.03 -4.75 -21.01
N GLY A 187 -10.91 -5.87 -21.76
CA GLY A 187 -10.20 -7.06 -21.27
C GLY A 187 -8.70 -6.79 -21.10
N GLU A 188 -8.05 -6.24 -22.12
CA GLU A 188 -6.64 -5.86 -22.11
C GLU A 188 -6.41 -4.50 -22.75
N ALA A 189 -5.65 -3.64 -22.06
CA ALA A 189 -5.24 -2.30 -22.54
C ALA A 189 -3.72 -2.16 -22.54
N VAL A 190 -3.10 -1.90 -23.69
CA VAL A 190 -1.64 -1.77 -23.83
C VAL A 190 -1.30 -0.48 -24.52
N GLY A 191 -0.80 0.50 -23.76
CA GLY A 191 -0.34 1.81 -24.25
C GLY A 191 -1.43 2.62 -24.93
N GLY A 192 -1.98 3.61 -24.29
CA GLY A 192 -3.03 4.47 -24.86
C GLY A 192 -3.78 5.26 -23.80
N ASP A 193 -4.88 5.82 -24.22
CA ASP A 193 -5.59 6.84 -23.48
C ASP A 193 -7.09 6.53 -23.37
N VAL A 194 -7.62 6.64 -22.14
CA VAL A 194 -9.04 6.45 -21.83
C VAL A 194 -9.53 7.71 -21.15
N ASP A 195 -10.56 8.33 -21.65
CA ASP A 195 -11.12 9.55 -21.09
C ASP A 195 -12.64 9.59 -21.15
N THR A 196 -13.27 10.01 -20.08
CA THR A 196 -14.72 10.21 -19.99
C THR A 196 -15.49 8.94 -20.42
N VAL A 197 -15.28 7.84 -19.69
CA VAL A 197 -15.96 6.55 -19.98
C VAL A 197 -16.85 6.16 -18.81
N THR A 198 -18.11 5.81 -19.12
CA THR A 198 -19.08 5.41 -18.10
C THR A 198 -19.66 4.03 -18.38
N LEU A 199 -19.58 3.15 -17.40
CA LEU A 199 -20.25 1.84 -17.42
C LEU A 199 -21.41 1.86 -16.42
N ASN A 200 -22.60 1.52 -16.89
CA ASN A 200 -23.80 1.45 -16.06
C ASN A 200 -24.36 0.03 -16.04
N GLN A 201 -24.86 -0.38 -14.87
CA GLN A 201 -25.48 -1.69 -14.66
C GLN A 201 -24.50 -2.85 -14.87
N VAL A 202 -23.26 -2.74 -14.39
CA VAL A 202 -22.33 -3.88 -14.36
C VAL A 202 -22.77 -4.86 -13.28
N LYS A 203 -23.00 -6.13 -13.63
CA LYS A 203 -23.43 -7.18 -12.70
C LYS A 203 -22.27 -8.03 -12.22
N SER A 204 -21.51 -8.59 -13.17
CA SER A 204 -20.33 -9.39 -12.83
C SER A 204 -19.27 -9.36 -13.92
N VAL A 205 -18.01 -9.43 -13.49
CA VAL A 205 -16.87 -9.60 -14.38
C VAL A 205 -16.05 -10.78 -13.86
N THR A 206 -15.79 -11.77 -14.73
CA THR A 206 -15.16 -13.02 -14.32
C THR A 206 -14.11 -13.47 -15.33
N ALA A 207 -12.95 -13.90 -14.88
CA ALA A 207 -11.97 -14.61 -15.70
C ALA A 207 -11.13 -15.54 -14.83
N LYS A 208 -10.28 -16.36 -15.46
CA LYS A 208 -9.37 -17.22 -14.73
C LYS A 208 -8.22 -16.42 -14.09
N ASN A 209 -7.60 -15.49 -14.84
CA ASN A 209 -6.36 -14.86 -14.41
C ASN A 209 -6.53 -13.43 -13.89
N ARG A 210 -6.81 -12.45 -14.76
CA ARG A 210 -6.81 -11.01 -14.40
C ARG A 210 -8.17 -10.39 -14.71
N VAL A 211 -8.79 -9.84 -13.69
CA VAL A 211 -10.16 -9.38 -13.77
C VAL A 211 -10.30 -7.98 -13.18
N GLY A 212 -10.95 -7.09 -13.92
CA GLY A 212 -11.24 -5.75 -13.44
C GLY A 212 -12.66 -5.30 -13.77
N GLY A 213 -13.29 -4.60 -12.86
CA GLY A 213 -14.59 -4.00 -13.12
C GLY A 213 -14.60 -3.02 -14.29
N PHE A 214 -13.42 -2.45 -14.62
CA PHE A 214 -13.19 -1.61 -15.78
C PHE A 214 -12.19 -2.25 -16.76
N ILE A 215 -10.95 -2.53 -16.33
CA ILE A 215 -9.92 -3.16 -17.17
C ILE A 215 -9.37 -4.42 -16.50
N GLY A 216 -9.30 -5.54 -17.25
CA GLY A 216 -8.70 -6.78 -16.74
C GLY A 216 -7.18 -6.65 -16.51
N CYS A 217 -6.46 -6.24 -17.54
CA CYS A 217 -5.01 -6.02 -17.48
C CYS A 217 -4.62 -4.77 -18.26
N ALA A 218 -3.82 -3.89 -17.67
CA ALA A 218 -3.28 -2.71 -18.34
C ALA A 218 -1.77 -2.58 -18.13
N GLY A 219 -1.08 -2.13 -19.17
CA GLY A 219 0.35 -1.94 -19.10
C GLY A 219 0.89 -1.03 -20.21
N PRO A 220 2.16 -0.66 -20.16
CA PRO A 220 2.78 0.17 -21.17
C PRO A 220 2.88 -0.57 -22.50
N GLY A 221 2.76 0.19 -23.60
CA GLY A 221 2.99 -0.33 -24.94
C GLY A 221 4.46 -0.62 -25.19
N ASP A 222 4.74 -1.64 -26.01
CA ASP A 222 6.09 -2.00 -26.43
C ASP A 222 6.54 -1.10 -27.61
N LEU A 223 7.53 -0.29 -27.40
CA LEU A 223 8.17 0.53 -28.44
C LEU A 223 9.10 -0.27 -29.35
N ALA A 224 9.59 -1.40 -28.86
CA ALA A 224 10.66 -2.14 -29.52
C ALA A 224 10.16 -3.26 -30.43
N GLY A 225 8.86 -3.63 -30.36
CA GLY A 225 8.30 -4.70 -31.20
C GLY A 225 9.04 -6.05 -31.06
N GLY A 226 9.62 -6.32 -29.88
CA GLY A 226 10.38 -7.53 -29.60
C GLY A 226 11.81 -7.62 -30.16
N ASN A 227 12.26 -6.68 -30.98
CA ASN A 227 13.57 -6.75 -31.64
C ASN A 227 14.54 -5.58 -31.32
N GLY A 228 14.22 -4.74 -30.34
CA GLY A 228 15.04 -3.58 -29.99
C GLY A 228 15.00 -2.48 -31.05
N LEU A 229 14.87 -1.24 -30.63
CA LEU A 229 14.96 -0.07 -31.48
C LEU A 229 16.41 0.11 -31.91
N THR A 230 16.83 -0.48 -33.03
CA THR A 230 18.13 -0.18 -33.58
C THR A 230 18.08 1.18 -34.27
N LEU A 231 18.40 2.23 -33.50
CA LEU A 231 18.50 3.62 -33.96
C LEU A 231 19.68 3.89 -34.93
N ASN A 232 20.11 2.87 -35.65
CA ASN A 232 21.17 2.95 -36.64
C ASN A 232 20.70 3.55 -37.97
N LEU A 233 19.72 4.45 -37.92
CA LEU A 233 19.16 5.04 -39.11
C LEU A 233 19.97 6.23 -39.58
N LEU A 234 20.60 6.09 -40.74
CA LEU A 234 21.11 7.19 -41.61
C LEU A 234 22.03 8.22 -40.93
N GLY A 235 22.84 7.81 -39.95
CA GLY A 235 23.72 8.76 -39.25
C GLY A 235 22.98 9.75 -38.35
N LEU A 236 21.75 9.46 -37.98
CA LEU A 236 20.87 10.30 -37.14
C LEU A 236 21.09 10.16 -35.64
N ASN A 237 22.24 9.62 -35.24
CA ASN A 237 22.61 9.37 -33.83
C ASN A 237 22.48 10.61 -32.90
N ASN A 238 22.29 11.79 -33.43
CA ASN A 238 22.09 13.04 -32.70
C ASN A 238 20.62 13.55 -32.74
N LEU A 239 19.70 12.85 -33.40
CA LEU A 239 18.33 13.34 -33.59
C LEU A 239 17.36 12.96 -32.51
N LEU A 240 17.56 11.83 -31.89
CA LEU A 240 16.82 11.45 -30.69
C LEU A 240 17.48 12.08 -29.45
N LYS A 241 17.17 13.34 -29.23
CA LYS A 241 17.41 13.94 -27.92
C LYS A 241 16.61 13.16 -26.94
N VAL A 242 17.18 12.94 -25.77
CA VAL A 242 16.56 12.20 -24.62
C VAL A 242 15.19 12.77 -24.24
N GLU A 243 14.95 14.06 -24.46
CA GLU A 243 13.64 14.70 -24.30
C GLU A 243 12.55 14.04 -25.15
N ASN A 244 12.89 13.50 -26.28
CA ASN A 244 11.95 12.80 -27.15
C ASN A 244 11.66 11.36 -26.67
N LEU A 245 12.63 10.67 -26.04
CA LEU A 245 12.39 9.36 -25.45
C LEU A 245 11.47 9.45 -24.22
N LEU A 246 11.61 10.51 -23.43
CA LEU A 246 10.72 10.76 -22.29
C LEU A 246 9.29 10.99 -22.76
N SER A 247 9.09 11.77 -23.81
CA SER A 247 7.76 12.00 -24.37
C SER A 247 7.16 10.75 -25.02
N VAL A 248 8.00 9.85 -25.51
CA VAL A 248 7.57 8.55 -26.01
C VAL A 248 7.19 7.61 -24.88
N ALA A 249 7.99 7.53 -23.81
CA ALA A 249 7.65 6.76 -22.63
C ALA A 249 6.33 7.23 -22.00
N GLU A 250 6.07 8.54 -21.98
CA GLU A 250 4.80 9.11 -21.59
C GLU A 250 3.64 8.67 -22.53
N GLY A 251 3.88 8.63 -23.82
CA GLY A 251 2.88 8.28 -24.84
C GLY A 251 2.47 6.80 -24.87
N VAL A 252 3.32 5.90 -24.35
CA VAL A 252 3.00 4.44 -24.29
C VAL A 252 2.39 4.01 -22.96
N ARG A 253 2.33 4.86 -21.96
CA ARG A 253 1.66 4.61 -20.69
C ARG A 253 0.16 4.54 -20.90
N VAL A 254 -0.53 3.65 -20.19
CA VAL A 254 -2.00 3.70 -20.13
C VAL A 254 -2.41 4.83 -19.19
N LYS A 255 -3.12 5.81 -19.74
CA LYS A 255 -3.72 6.92 -18.98
C LYS A 255 -5.22 6.76 -18.93
N ILE A 256 -5.83 6.93 -17.75
CA ILE A 256 -7.26 6.83 -17.55
C ILE A 256 -7.73 8.07 -16.79
N ASN A 257 -8.63 8.82 -17.38
CA ASN A 257 -9.22 9.99 -16.77
C ASN A 257 -10.75 9.89 -16.80
N GLU A 258 -11.41 10.27 -15.71
CA GLU A 258 -12.87 10.34 -15.60
C GLU A 258 -13.58 9.05 -16.08
N ALA A 259 -13.12 7.88 -15.58
CA ALA A 259 -13.72 6.59 -15.86
C ALA A 259 -14.56 6.09 -14.67
N HIS A 260 -15.83 5.79 -14.94
CA HIS A 260 -16.80 5.49 -13.90
C HIS A 260 -17.42 4.09 -14.09
N VAL A 261 -17.36 3.27 -13.05
CA VAL A 261 -18.00 1.95 -13.03
C VAL A 261 -19.16 1.96 -12.04
N ASN A 262 -20.37 1.83 -12.56
CA ASN A 262 -21.58 1.75 -11.76
C ASN A 262 -22.13 0.31 -11.78
N GLY A 263 -21.98 -0.41 -10.68
CA GLY A 263 -22.61 -1.72 -10.50
C GLY A 263 -24.12 -1.63 -10.40
N ILE A 264 -24.80 -2.76 -10.56
CA ILE A 264 -26.24 -2.86 -10.28
C ILE A 264 -26.53 -2.49 -8.82
N ALA A 265 -27.78 -2.16 -8.48
CA ALA A 265 -28.17 -1.81 -7.12
C ALA A 265 -27.85 -2.89 -6.07
N GLY A 266 -27.88 -4.19 -6.47
CA GLY A 266 -27.48 -5.31 -5.61
C GLY A 266 -25.97 -5.52 -5.48
N GLY A 267 -25.18 -4.70 -6.15
CA GLY A 267 -23.73 -4.71 -6.17
C GLY A 267 -23.11 -5.56 -7.27
N MET A 268 -21.99 -5.07 -7.81
CA MET A 268 -21.16 -5.73 -8.80
C MET A 268 -20.21 -6.74 -8.13
N THR A 269 -19.98 -7.88 -8.78
CA THR A 269 -18.96 -8.85 -8.38
C THR A 269 -17.82 -8.92 -9.40
N VAL A 270 -16.60 -9.07 -8.91
CA VAL A 270 -15.38 -9.21 -9.74
C VAL A 270 -14.60 -10.43 -9.22
N GLU A 271 -14.38 -11.44 -10.08
CA GLU A 271 -13.82 -12.71 -9.64
C GLU A 271 -12.73 -13.26 -10.56
N ALA A 272 -11.53 -13.48 -10.03
CA ALA A 272 -10.48 -14.28 -10.64
C ALA A 272 -10.59 -15.72 -10.13
N THR A 273 -11.08 -16.64 -11.01
CA THR A 273 -11.46 -18.01 -10.62
C THR A 273 -10.33 -19.02 -10.67
N GLY A 274 -9.19 -18.67 -11.27
CA GLY A 274 -8.06 -19.58 -11.47
C GLY A 274 -7.36 -19.95 -10.17
N THR A 275 -6.78 -21.15 -10.19
CA THR A 275 -5.95 -21.67 -9.12
C THR A 275 -4.68 -22.28 -9.71
N ASN A 276 -3.55 -22.03 -9.08
CA ASN A 276 -2.25 -22.54 -9.54
C ASN A 276 -2.10 -24.03 -9.15
N SER A 277 -2.53 -24.94 -10.03
CA SER A 277 -2.44 -26.39 -9.81
C SER A 277 -1.14 -27.01 -10.31
N ASN A 278 -0.39 -26.35 -11.22
CA ASN A 278 0.71 -26.95 -11.96
C ASN A 278 2.08 -26.30 -11.73
N GLY A 279 2.21 -25.39 -10.75
CA GLY A 279 3.49 -24.70 -10.46
C GLY A 279 3.88 -23.63 -11.49
N GLU A 280 3.02 -23.30 -12.44
CA GLU A 280 3.21 -22.13 -13.28
C GLU A 280 2.96 -20.86 -12.47
N VAL A 281 3.89 -19.91 -12.53
CA VAL A 281 3.76 -18.61 -11.85
C VAL A 281 2.83 -17.74 -12.69
N VAL A 282 1.52 -17.82 -12.43
CA VAL A 282 0.50 -16.96 -13.03
C VAL A 282 -0.05 -16.02 -11.96
N ASP A 283 -0.07 -14.72 -12.25
CA ASP A 283 -0.66 -13.74 -11.34
C ASP A 283 -2.20 -13.78 -11.45
N TYR A 284 -2.87 -14.29 -10.43
CA TYR A 284 -4.32 -14.23 -10.31
C TYR A 284 -4.71 -12.95 -9.58
N THR A 285 -5.30 -12.01 -10.32
CA THR A 285 -5.60 -10.68 -9.78
C THR A 285 -7.03 -10.25 -10.06
N ALA A 286 -7.70 -9.73 -9.04
CA ALA A 286 -9.04 -9.15 -9.17
C ALA A 286 -9.08 -7.74 -8.60
N GLY A 287 -9.62 -6.78 -9.37
CA GLY A 287 -9.78 -5.40 -8.93
C GLY A 287 -11.17 -4.87 -9.29
N GLY A 288 -11.80 -4.16 -8.37
CA GLY A 288 -13.09 -3.53 -8.64
C GLY A 288 -13.04 -2.57 -9.84
N PHE A 289 -11.88 -1.95 -10.09
CA PHE A 289 -11.62 -1.14 -11.28
C PHE A 289 -10.65 -1.84 -12.23
N ILE A 290 -9.45 -2.21 -11.76
CA ILE A 290 -8.43 -2.80 -12.62
C ILE A 290 -7.80 -4.03 -11.96
N GLY A 291 -7.75 -5.16 -12.69
CA GLY A 291 -7.18 -6.41 -12.17
C GLY A 291 -5.67 -6.29 -11.96
N LYS A 292 -4.92 -6.03 -13.02
CA LYS A 292 -3.47 -5.76 -12.96
C LYS A 292 -3.14 -4.46 -13.65
N SER A 293 -2.46 -3.59 -12.94
CA SER A 293 -2.00 -2.27 -13.37
C SER A 293 -0.48 -2.23 -13.38
N ASN A 294 0.11 -2.08 -14.56
CA ASN A 294 1.54 -1.81 -14.71
C ASN A 294 1.73 -0.38 -15.21
N SER A 295 2.33 0.49 -14.41
CA SER A 295 2.63 1.90 -14.78
C SER A 295 1.43 2.75 -15.21
N CYS A 296 0.20 2.41 -14.83
CA CYS A 296 -0.96 3.19 -15.23
C CYS A 296 -1.06 4.52 -14.46
N GLU A 297 -1.55 5.53 -15.15
CA GLU A 297 -2.00 6.79 -14.54
C GLU A 297 -3.52 6.85 -14.55
N ILE A 298 -4.11 6.93 -13.37
CA ILE A 298 -5.57 6.92 -13.21
C ILE A 298 -5.98 8.16 -12.41
N ILE A 299 -6.85 8.97 -13.00
CA ILE A 299 -7.28 10.24 -12.44
C ILE A 299 -8.81 10.28 -12.39
N LYS A 300 -9.40 10.80 -11.32
CA LYS A 300 -10.83 11.06 -11.14
C LYS A 300 -11.73 9.89 -11.56
N SER A 301 -11.33 8.70 -11.17
CA SER A 301 -12.02 7.48 -11.56
C SER A 301 -12.60 6.76 -10.36
N ASP A 302 -13.78 6.16 -10.53
CA ASP A 302 -14.46 5.54 -9.41
C ASP A 302 -15.18 4.21 -9.75
N VAL A 303 -15.39 3.45 -8.68
CA VAL A 303 -16.26 2.25 -8.67
C VAL A 303 -17.36 2.47 -7.65
N LYS A 304 -18.60 2.33 -8.08
CA LYS A 304 -19.77 2.42 -7.21
C LYS A 304 -20.57 1.11 -7.22
N ASN A 305 -21.23 0.86 -6.11
CA ASN A 305 -22.01 -0.36 -5.90
C ASN A 305 -21.17 -1.64 -6.07
N LEU A 306 -20.00 -1.69 -5.49
CA LEU A 306 -19.18 -2.90 -5.47
C LEU A 306 -19.67 -3.83 -4.35
N LYS A 307 -19.88 -5.12 -4.66
CA LYS A 307 -20.30 -6.11 -3.69
C LYS A 307 -19.16 -6.97 -3.22
N GLU A 308 -18.45 -7.60 -4.16
CA GLU A 308 -17.39 -8.53 -3.80
C GLU A 308 -16.29 -8.53 -4.85
N VAL A 309 -15.02 -8.57 -4.38
CA VAL A 309 -13.85 -8.80 -5.23
C VAL A 309 -13.12 -10.01 -4.70
N THR A 310 -12.94 -11.04 -5.53
CA THR A 310 -12.30 -12.30 -5.10
C THR A 310 -11.21 -12.75 -6.05
N ALA A 311 -10.12 -13.28 -5.48
CA ALA A 311 -9.10 -14.01 -6.22
C ALA A 311 -8.85 -15.35 -5.51
N ASN A 312 -9.21 -16.45 -6.17
CA ASN A 312 -9.34 -17.76 -5.53
C ASN A 312 -8.02 -18.52 -5.35
N ASP A 313 -6.92 -18.05 -5.95
CA ASP A 313 -5.62 -18.69 -5.82
C ASP A 313 -4.99 -18.44 -4.43
N LYS A 314 -4.19 -19.42 -3.98
CA LYS A 314 -3.43 -19.35 -2.71
C LYS A 314 -2.39 -18.21 -2.67
N ASP A 315 -2.05 -17.64 -3.82
CA ASP A 315 -1.16 -16.50 -3.99
C ASP A 315 -1.87 -15.34 -4.74
N GLY A 316 -3.22 -15.34 -4.75
CA GLY A 316 -4.06 -14.38 -5.45
C GLY A 316 -4.10 -13.01 -4.77
N PHE A 317 -4.25 -11.96 -5.58
CA PHE A 317 -4.36 -10.57 -5.12
C PHE A 317 -5.74 -10.01 -5.43
N ALA A 318 -6.43 -9.48 -4.43
CA ALA A 318 -7.70 -8.80 -4.65
C ALA A 318 -7.74 -7.41 -4.01
N GLY A 319 -8.24 -6.42 -4.74
CA GLY A 319 -8.41 -5.06 -4.25
C GLY A 319 -9.71 -4.42 -4.73
N GLY A 320 -10.31 -3.61 -3.89
CA GLY A 320 -11.55 -2.93 -4.24
C GLY A 320 -11.44 -2.01 -5.45
N PHE A 321 -10.27 -1.43 -5.67
CA PHE A 321 -9.95 -0.63 -6.86
C PHE A 321 -8.96 -1.38 -7.77
N VAL A 322 -7.82 -1.78 -7.25
CA VAL A 322 -6.76 -2.47 -8.01
C VAL A 322 -6.35 -3.78 -7.34
N GLY A 323 -6.37 -4.89 -8.11
CA GLY A 323 -5.89 -6.19 -7.62
C GLY A 323 -4.39 -6.18 -7.34
N SER A 324 -3.59 -5.87 -8.35
CA SER A 324 -2.14 -5.69 -8.22
C SER A 324 -1.66 -4.49 -9.03
N SER A 325 -0.97 -3.57 -8.37
CA SER A 325 -0.33 -2.39 -8.95
C SER A 325 1.18 -2.55 -8.91
N GLN A 326 1.84 -2.45 -10.06
CA GLN A 326 3.27 -2.68 -10.20
C GLN A 326 3.93 -1.60 -11.07
N THR A 327 5.22 -1.41 -10.88
CA THR A 327 6.04 -0.60 -11.78
C THR A 327 6.25 -1.33 -13.10
N GLY A 328 6.20 -0.59 -14.21
CA GLY A 328 6.63 -1.11 -15.51
C GLY A 328 8.15 -1.17 -15.62
N GLY A 329 8.64 -2.04 -16.50
CA GLY A 329 10.04 -2.11 -16.84
C GLY A 329 10.44 -1.09 -17.93
N LEU A 330 11.58 -0.43 -17.76
CA LEU A 330 12.12 0.43 -18.85
C LEU A 330 12.48 -0.40 -20.09
N ALA A 331 12.84 -1.66 -19.91
CA ALA A 331 13.06 -2.61 -20.99
C ALA A 331 11.77 -3.06 -21.69
N ASP A 332 10.63 -2.95 -21.01
CA ASP A 332 9.31 -3.21 -21.61
C ASP A 332 8.95 -2.10 -22.63
N VAL A 333 9.53 -0.90 -22.44
CA VAL A 333 9.29 0.27 -23.28
C VAL A 333 10.36 0.46 -24.35
N ALA A 334 11.62 0.16 -24.04
CA ALA A 334 12.76 0.36 -24.96
C ALA A 334 13.74 -0.81 -24.85
N GLY A 335 14.23 -1.34 -25.97
CA GLY A 335 15.17 -2.46 -25.99
C GLY A 335 16.47 -2.19 -25.21
N GLU A 336 17.09 -3.24 -24.70
CA GLU A 336 18.26 -3.17 -23.80
C GLU A 336 19.44 -2.32 -24.30
N ALA A 337 19.70 -2.35 -25.61
CA ALA A 337 20.88 -1.67 -26.20
C ALA A 337 20.74 -0.15 -26.22
N ASP A 338 19.52 0.36 -26.33
CA ASP A 338 19.24 1.78 -26.56
C ASP A 338 19.10 2.58 -25.25
N VAL A 339 18.68 1.90 -24.17
CA VAL A 339 18.67 2.48 -22.82
C VAL A 339 20.09 2.92 -22.40
N LYS A 340 21.13 2.16 -22.78
CA LYS A 340 22.52 2.49 -22.45
C LYS A 340 23.03 3.78 -23.10
N ALA A 341 22.51 4.13 -24.27
CA ALA A 341 22.98 5.29 -25.05
C ALA A 341 22.33 6.62 -24.62
N LEU A 342 21.24 6.57 -23.87
CA LEU A 342 20.32 7.70 -23.69
C LEU A 342 20.33 8.33 -22.28
N LEU A 343 21.01 7.73 -21.30
CA LEU A 343 20.80 8.09 -19.90
C LEU A 343 21.93 8.95 -19.30
N ASN A 344 21.66 10.23 -19.10
CA ASN A 344 22.22 10.91 -17.96
C ASN A 344 21.19 10.82 -16.77
N ALA A 345 21.66 11.00 -15.55
CA ALA A 345 20.90 10.71 -14.34
C ALA A 345 19.55 11.43 -14.20
N ASN A 346 19.48 12.73 -14.55
CA ASN A 346 18.25 13.53 -14.48
C ASN A 346 17.16 13.04 -15.43
N LYS A 347 17.56 12.48 -16.53
CA LYS A 347 16.66 11.98 -17.57
C LYS A 347 16.19 10.57 -17.27
N LEU A 348 17.02 9.75 -16.62
CA LEU A 348 16.62 8.47 -16.07
C LEU A 348 15.52 8.63 -15.01
N LEU A 349 15.67 9.57 -14.08
CA LEU A 349 14.64 9.87 -13.08
C LEU A 349 13.31 10.28 -13.72
N SER A 350 13.37 11.10 -14.77
CA SER A 350 12.16 11.52 -15.50
C SER A 350 11.49 10.33 -16.20
N ALA A 351 12.28 9.44 -16.85
CA ALA A 351 11.75 8.23 -17.48
C ALA A 351 11.11 7.28 -16.45
N VAL A 352 11.75 7.08 -15.29
CA VAL A 352 11.25 6.24 -14.20
C VAL A 352 9.91 6.75 -13.67
N LYS A 353 9.70 8.05 -13.56
CA LYS A 353 8.41 8.61 -13.14
C LYS A 353 7.23 8.16 -14.01
N TYR A 354 7.45 7.99 -15.31
CA TYR A 354 6.41 7.49 -16.21
C TYR A 354 6.16 5.97 -16.09
N LEU A 355 7.06 5.25 -15.44
CA LEU A 355 6.92 3.82 -15.18
C LEU A 355 6.25 3.51 -13.84
N LEU A 356 6.01 4.53 -13.00
CA LEU A 356 5.35 4.38 -11.70
C LEU A 356 3.85 4.51 -11.85
N PRO A 357 3.06 3.62 -11.21
CA PRO A 357 1.62 3.79 -11.17
C PRO A 357 1.24 5.02 -10.35
N SER A 358 0.19 5.71 -10.77
CA SER A 358 -0.36 6.84 -10.01
C SER A 358 -1.88 6.85 -10.03
N TYR A 359 -2.47 7.12 -8.87
CA TYR A 359 -3.91 7.16 -8.64
C TYR A 359 -4.25 8.49 -7.98
N THR A 360 -4.96 9.36 -8.69
CA THR A 360 -5.36 10.68 -8.19
C THR A 360 -6.88 10.80 -8.15
N GLU A 361 -7.44 11.15 -7.02
CA GLU A 361 -8.90 11.26 -6.84
C GLU A 361 -9.66 9.97 -7.23
N CYS A 362 -9.08 8.80 -6.87
CA CYS A 362 -9.65 7.50 -7.16
C CYS A 362 -10.37 6.92 -5.95
N THR A 363 -11.60 6.45 -6.15
CA THR A 363 -12.44 5.96 -5.05
C THR A 363 -13.18 4.65 -5.37
N VAL A 364 -13.47 3.89 -4.31
CA VAL A 364 -14.34 2.74 -4.36
C VAL A 364 -15.43 2.84 -3.29
N THR A 365 -16.66 2.57 -3.67
CA THR A 365 -17.82 2.55 -2.77
C THR A 365 -18.51 1.19 -2.83
N TYR A 366 -18.54 0.52 -1.70
CA TYR A 366 -19.19 -0.78 -1.53
C TYR A 366 -20.68 -0.63 -1.23
N VAL A 367 -21.46 -1.65 -1.62
CA VAL A 367 -22.83 -1.85 -1.11
C VAL A 367 -22.78 -2.42 0.31
N ASP A 368 -23.92 -2.48 0.99
CA ASP A 368 -24.03 -3.12 2.30
C ASP A 368 -23.51 -4.58 2.23
N LYS A 369 -22.65 -4.94 3.20
CA LYS A 369 -21.95 -6.23 3.26
C LYS A 369 -21.01 -6.50 2.09
N GLY A 370 -20.51 -5.46 1.47
CA GLY A 370 -19.51 -5.60 0.40
C GLY A 370 -18.08 -5.70 0.93
N GLY A 371 -17.24 -6.45 0.23
CA GLY A 371 -15.86 -6.66 0.68
C GLY A 371 -14.91 -7.26 -0.33
N VAL A 372 -13.77 -7.76 0.19
CA VAL A 372 -12.67 -8.32 -0.61
C VAL A 372 -12.18 -9.62 0.02
N ALA A 373 -11.91 -10.63 -0.81
CA ALA A 373 -11.35 -11.89 -0.35
C ALA A 373 -10.26 -12.44 -1.30
N ALA A 374 -9.06 -12.73 -0.77
CA ALA A 374 -7.94 -13.32 -1.51
C ALA A 374 -6.86 -13.86 -0.55
N ASP A 375 -5.73 -14.34 -1.06
CA ASP A 375 -4.55 -14.53 -0.23
C ASP A 375 -4.03 -13.19 0.31
N THR A 376 -3.91 -12.21 -0.59
CA THR A 376 -3.55 -10.82 -0.25
C THR A 376 -4.70 -9.90 -0.65
N ALA A 377 -5.38 -9.33 0.34
CA ALA A 377 -6.60 -8.58 0.16
C ALA A 377 -6.51 -7.15 0.68
N GLY A 378 -7.04 -6.19 -0.09
CA GLY A 378 -7.10 -4.79 0.33
C GLY A 378 -8.37 -4.09 -0.12
N GLY A 379 -8.92 -3.23 0.72
CA GLY A 379 -10.13 -2.48 0.39
C GLY A 379 -9.97 -1.55 -0.83
N PHE A 380 -8.74 -1.08 -1.11
CA PHE A 380 -8.36 -0.36 -2.33
C PHE A 380 -7.44 -1.21 -3.20
N ALA A 381 -6.32 -1.68 -2.67
CA ALA A 381 -5.31 -2.41 -3.42
C ALA A 381 -4.96 -3.74 -2.72
N GLY A 382 -5.01 -4.86 -3.44
CA GLY A 382 -4.48 -6.13 -2.92
C GLY A 382 -2.98 -6.03 -2.72
N ASN A 383 -2.27 -5.76 -3.79
CA ASN A 383 -0.82 -5.55 -3.82
C ASN A 383 -0.48 -4.19 -4.45
N PHE A 384 0.31 -3.38 -3.76
CA PHE A 384 0.73 -2.05 -4.21
C PHE A 384 2.24 -1.89 -4.13
N GLN A 385 2.89 -1.96 -5.28
CA GLN A 385 4.32 -1.82 -5.40
C GLN A 385 4.68 -0.45 -5.97
N SER A 386 5.29 0.41 -5.17
CA SER A 386 5.70 1.77 -5.57
C SER A 386 4.55 2.66 -6.06
N GLY A 387 4.87 3.86 -6.49
CA GLY A 387 3.88 4.78 -7.06
C GLY A 387 3.14 5.62 -6.01
N THR A 388 2.09 6.28 -6.46
CA THR A 388 1.39 7.27 -5.64
C THR A 388 -0.12 7.06 -5.61
N VAL A 389 -0.71 7.26 -4.43
CA VAL A 389 -2.17 7.46 -4.28
C VAL A 389 -2.38 8.80 -3.59
N ASN A 390 -3.16 9.70 -4.21
CA ASN A 390 -3.40 11.03 -3.66
C ASN A 390 -4.81 11.52 -3.96
N ASN A 391 -5.62 11.71 -2.92
CA ASN A 391 -6.98 12.24 -3.03
C ASN A 391 -7.14 13.67 -2.46
N GLN A 392 -6.06 14.45 -2.38
CA GLN A 392 -6.10 15.81 -1.85
C GLN A 392 -7.08 16.72 -2.61
N GLY A 393 -7.23 16.54 -3.92
CA GLY A 393 -8.15 17.30 -4.78
C GLY A 393 -9.63 17.08 -4.46
N ALA A 394 -9.98 16.01 -3.75
CA ALA A 394 -11.35 15.74 -3.32
C ALA A 394 -11.89 16.72 -2.26
N GLY A 395 -11.03 17.57 -1.70
CA GLY A 395 -11.38 18.61 -0.71
C GLY A 395 -11.33 18.14 0.74
N GLU A 396 -11.15 19.08 1.66
CA GLU A 396 -11.04 18.80 3.09
C GLU A 396 -12.31 18.07 3.60
N GLY A 397 -12.11 17.01 4.37
CA GLY A 397 -13.17 16.12 4.85
C GLY A 397 -13.50 14.92 3.95
N ASN A 398 -13.00 14.88 2.71
CA ASN A 398 -13.21 13.78 1.75
C ASN A 398 -11.92 13.02 1.39
N TYR A 399 -10.97 12.98 2.30
CA TYR A 399 -9.68 12.30 2.10
C TYR A 399 -9.79 10.79 2.29
N TYR A 400 -10.68 10.15 1.52
CA TYR A 400 -10.90 8.70 1.57
C TYR A 400 -10.88 8.10 0.17
N SER A 401 -10.22 6.94 0.03
CA SER A 401 -10.27 6.13 -1.17
C SER A 401 -11.30 5.00 -1.09
N VAL A 402 -11.68 4.59 0.12
CA VAL A 402 -12.56 3.44 0.37
C VAL A 402 -13.76 3.86 1.20
N TYR A 403 -14.96 3.58 0.68
CA TYR A 403 -16.23 3.89 1.35
C TYR A 403 -17.07 2.64 1.55
N ASN A 404 -17.71 2.54 2.71
CA ASN A 404 -18.71 1.52 3.08
C ASN A 404 -18.23 0.08 3.00
N LEU A 405 -16.94 -0.16 3.16
CA LEU A 405 -16.36 -1.48 3.28
C LEU A 405 -16.97 -2.22 4.49
N ASP A 406 -17.33 -3.50 4.35
CA ASP A 406 -17.79 -4.36 5.46
C ASP A 406 -16.71 -5.35 5.90
N HIS A 407 -15.97 -5.95 4.96
CA HIS A 407 -14.92 -6.89 5.30
C HIS A 407 -13.76 -6.95 4.30
N VAL A 408 -12.58 -7.29 4.82
CA VAL A 408 -11.41 -7.69 4.04
C VAL A 408 -10.92 -9.02 4.60
N ASN A 409 -11.01 -10.07 3.80
CA ASN A 409 -10.62 -11.42 4.16
C ASN A 409 -9.36 -11.84 3.39
N GLY A 410 -8.20 -11.54 3.93
CA GLY A 410 -6.93 -12.06 3.47
C GLY A 410 -6.60 -13.41 4.10
N GLN A 411 -5.71 -14.16 3.47
CA GLN A 411 -5.07 -15.30 4.12
C GLN A 411 -3.70 -14.87 4.69
N SER A 412 -2.82 -14.38 3.84
CA SER A 412 -1.47 -13.93 4.23
C SER A 412 -1.41 -12.46 4.62
N TYR A 413 -2.09 -11.60 3.86
CA TYR A 413 -2.09 -10.15 4.10
C TYR A 413 -3.47 -9.56 3.94
N ALA A 414 -3.87 -8.69 4.85
CA ALA A 414 -5.15 -7.99 4.78
C ALA A 414 -5.05 -6.55 5.28
N GLY A 415 -5.60 -5.60 4.53
CA GLY A 415 -5.67 -4.20 4.94
C GLY A 415 -6.91 -3.48 4.43
N GLY A 416 -7.46 -2.59 5.23
CA GLY A 416 -8.63 -1.80 4.83
C GLY A 416 -8.38 -0.96 3.58
N PHE A 417 -7.15 -0.51 3.36
CA PHE A 417 -6.67 0.12 2.14
C PHE A 417 -5.84 -0.86 1.32
N GLY A 418 -4.72 -1.35 1.85
CA GLY A 418 -3.78 -2.19 1.13
C GLY A 418 -3.40 -3.46 1.88
N GLY A 419 -3.47 -4.63 1.22
CA GLY A 419 -3.01 -5.90 1.81
C GLY A 419 -1.50 -5.89 2.00
N ASN A 420 -0.76 -5.66 0.92
CA ASN A 420 0.70 -5.57 0.88
C ASN A 420 1.12 -4.28 0.14
N VAL A 421 1.83 -3.38 0.83
CA VAL A 421 2.30 -2.09 0.28
C VAL A 421 3.80 -1.99 0.48
N TYR A 422 4.58 -1.97 -0.61
CA TYR A 422 6.03 -2.06 -0.49
C TYR A 422 6.78 -1.33 -1.61
N SER A 423 8.02 -0.97 -1.32
CA SER A 423 8.91 -0.33 -2.30
C SER A 423 9.31 -1.31 -3.40
N GLY A 424 9.22 -0.87 -4.65
CA GLY A 424 9.63 -1.65 -5.81
C GLY A 424 11.14 -1.79 -5.92
N ALA A 425 11.59 -2.69 -6.77
CA ALA A 425 13.00 -2.86 -7.09
C ALA A 425 13.37 -2.11 -8.37
N LEU A 426 14.42 -1.30 -8.32
CA LEU A 426 14.95 -0.62 -9.50
C LEU A 426 15.38 -1.61 -10.60
N ALA A 427 15.79 -2.82 -10.21
CA ALA A 427 16.14 -3.88 -11.16
C ALA A 427 14.93 -4.37 -11.98
N ASN A 428 13.72 -4.31 -11.43
CA ASN A 428 12.51 -4.69 -12.16
C ASN A 428 12.17 -3.66 -13.26
N ALA A 429 12.51 -2.38 -13.06
CA ALA A 429 12.37 -1.35 -14.09
C ALA A 429 13.30 -1.57 -15.30
N GLY A 430 14.35 -2.35 -15.13
CA GLY A 430 15.35 -2.63 -16.16
C GLY A 430 15.18 -3.95 -16.92
N GLY A 431 14.16 -4.78 -16.64
CA GLY A 431 13.95 -6.04 -17.34
C GLY A 431 15.19 -6.94 -17.41
N GLY A 432 15.98 -7.02 -16.31
CA GLY A 432 17.28 -7.67 -16.31
C GLY A 432 18.47 -6.79 -16.69
N ILE A 433 18.25 -5.55 -17.08
CA ILE A 433 19.33 -4.57 -17.21
C ILE A 433 19.81 -4.23 -15.80
N SER A 434 21.05 -4.55 -15.50
CA SER A 434 21.78 -3.85 -14.46
C SER A 434 22.00 -2.41 -14.98
N ILE A 435 20.97 -1.55 -14.87
CA ILE A 435 20.99 -0.15 -15.34
C ILE A 435 22.24 0.55 -14.83
N LEU A 436 22.73 0.13 -13.69
CA LEU A 436 23.88 0.67 -13.02
C LEU A 436 25.14 -0.20 -13.13
N GLY A 437 25.02 -1.54 -13.23
CA GLY A 437 26.18 -2.46 -13.24
C GLY A 437 26.86 -2.67 -14.58
N GLY A 438 26.26 -2.22 -15.69
CA GLY A 438 26.83 -2.40 -17.05
C GLY A 438 27.16 -1.10 -17.76
N ILE A 439 26.86 0.07 -17.18
CA ILE A 439 27.11 1.35 -17.84
C ILE A 439 28.41 1.96 -17.30
N THR A 440 29.53 1.57 -17.91
CA THR A 440 30.79 2.27 -17.71
C THR A 440 30.67 3.68 -18.33
N GLY A 441 30.67 4.74 -17.50
CA GLY A 441 30.67 6.13 -17.97
C GLY A 441 29.48 6.98 -17.52
N LEU A 442 28.49 6.46 -16.84
CA LEU A 442 27.44 7.28 -16.23
C LEU A 442 27.98 8.02 -15.00
N ASN A 443 28.06 9.33 -15.09
CA ASN A 443 28.25 10.18 -13.91
C ASN A 443 26.88 10.44 -13.25
N ILE A 444 26.35 9.42 -12.54
CA ILE A 444 25.23 9.63 -11.64
C ILE A 444 25.81 10.25 -10.38
N ASN A 445 25.42 11.49 -10.07
CA ASN A 445 25.69 12.05 -8.77
C ASN A 445 24.79 11.40 -7.71
N VAL A 446 25.09 11.59 -6.46
CA VAL A 446 24.40 10.89 -5.38
C VAL A 446 22.98 11.42 -5.17
N GLU A 447 22.74 12.69 -5.40
CA GLU A 447 21.42 13.32 -5.33
C GLU A 447 20.46 12.70 -6.35
N ASP A 448 20.93 12.45 -7.57
CA ASP A 448 20.14 11.78 -8.61
C ASP A 448 19.84 10.32 -8.25
N LEU A 449 20.78 9.62 -7.64
CA LEU A 449 20.56 8.25 -7.14
C LEU A 449 19.52 8.23 -6.02
N LEU A 450 19.57 9.18 -5.10
CA LEU A 450 18.60 9.34 -4.02
C LEU A 450 17.20 9.62 -4.57
N ASN A 451 17.11 10.53 -5.52
CA ASN A 451 15.86 10.85 -6.20
C ASN A 451 15.29 9.62 -6.93
N LEU A 452 16.16 8.80 -7.50
CA LEU A 452 15.77 7.56 -8.16
C LEU A 452 15.25 6.51 -7.15
N ILE A 453 15.94 6.29 -6.05
CA ILE A 453 15.49 5.40 -4.96
C ILE A 453 14.15 5.90 -4.42
N ASN A 454 14.05 7.20 -4.16
CA ASN A 454 12.83 7.83 -3.65
C ASN A 454 11.63 7.64 -4.58
N ALA A 455 11.84 7.61 -5.89
CA ALA A 455 10.77 7.38 -6.85
C ALA A 455 10.10 5.99 -6.71
N TYR A 456 10.82 4.98 -6.23
CA TYR A 456 10.29 3.61 -6.01
C TYR A 456 9.62 3.39 -4.65
N ILE A 457 9.57 4.40 -3.80
CA ILE A 457 8.87 4.36 -2.53
C ILE A 457 7.36 4.57 -2.77
N PRO A 458 6.48 3.75 -2.19
CA PRO A 458 5.04 4.01 -2.29
C PRO A 458 4.64 5.20 -1.41
N TYR A 459 3.96 6.17 -2.01
CA TYR A 459 3.39 7.34 -1.35
C TYR A 459 1.87 7.24 -1.32
N VAL A 460 1.28 7.17 -0.13
CA VAL A 460 -0.17 7.11 0.06
C VAL A 460 -0.61 8.31 0.89
N GLN A 461 -1.33 9.22 0.26
CA GLN A 461 -1.70 10.48 0.87
C GLN A 461 -3.19 10.77 0.68
N TYR A 462 -3.87 11.27 1.71
CA TYR A 462 -5.27 11.65 1.68
C TYR A 462 -6.20 10.52 1.18
N ALA A 463 -5.87 9.25 1.50
CA ALA A 463 -6.49 8.06 0.93
C ALA A 463 -7.06 7.11 2.01
N GLY A 464 -7.75 7.63 2.99
CA GLY A 464 -8.28 6.89 4.12
C GLY A 464 -9.36 5.85 3.79
N VAL A 465 -9.83 5.16 4.83
CA VAL A 465 -10.91 4.17 4.78
C VAL A 465 -12.05 4.61 5.70
N LYS A 466 -13.27 4.70 5.16
CA LYS A 466 -14.46 5.09 5.91
C LYS A 466 -15.58 4.09 5.68
N SER A 467 -16.20 3.59 6.75
CA SER A 467 -17.39 2.75 6.67
C SER A 467 -18.47 3.23 7.65
N ASP A 468 -19.68 3.41 7.18
CA ASP A 468 -20.79 3.86 8.03
C ASP A 468 -21.24 2.74 8.99
N ASN A 469 -21.19 1.48 8.56
CA ASN A 469 -21.59 0.31 9.35
C ASN A 469 -20.41 -0.36 10.10
N GLY A 470 -19.20 0.15 9.89
CA GLY A 470 -17.96 -0.44 10.37
C GLY A 470 -17.53 -1.66 9.55
N PHE A 471 -16.26 -2.01 9.62
CA PHE A 471 -15.68 -3.10 8.84
C PHE A 471 -14.71 -3.95 9.65
N THR A 472 -14.40 -5.13 9.13
CA THR A 472 -13.44 -6.09 9.70
C THR A 472 -12.32 -6.39 8.73
N VAL A 473 -11.14 -6.71 9.26
CA VAL A 473 -9.96 -7.09 8.48
C VAL A 473 -9.36 -8.37 9.07
N THR A 474 -9.16 -9.38 8.25
CA THR A 474 -8.65 -10.69 8.70
C THR A 474 -7.53 -11.20 7.83
N ALA A 475 -6.40 -11.63 8.44
CA ALA A 475 -5.30 -12.37 7.81
C ALA A 475 -4.95 -13.55 8.71
N ASN A 476 -5.52 -14.73 8.43
CA ASN A 476 -5.56 -15.85 9.38
C ASN A 476 -4.58 -17.00 9.07
N LYS A 477 -3.73 -16.87 8.06
CA LYS A 477 -2.73 -17.88 7.69
C LYS A 477 -1.31 -17.31 7.68
N THR A 478 -0.36 -18.16 7.98
CA THR A 478 1.08 -17.89 7.83
C THR A 478 1.65 -18.77 6.74
N LYS A 479 2.59 -18.23 5.96
CA LYS A 479 3.41 -19.00 5.02
C LYS A 479 4.75 -19.36 5.70
N THR A 480 5.27 -20.54 5.47
CA THR A 480 6.54 -21.01 6.09
C THR A 480 7.75 -20.28 5.52
N ASP A 481 7.69 -19.89 4.28
CA ASP A 481 8.73 -19.18 3.53
C ASP A 481 8.60 -17.64 3.62
N ASP A 482 7.55 -17.13 4.28
CA ASP A 482 7.29 -15.71 4.44
C ASP A 482 6.99 -15.34 5.90
N SER A 483 8.02 -14.83 6.57
CA SER A 483 7.95 -14.42 7.98
C SER A 483 7.00 -13.22 8.24
N ASN A 484 6.59 -12.51 7.21
CA ASN A 484 5.73 -11.32 7.32
C ASN A 484 4.25 -11.67 7.11
N SER A 485 3.96 -12.87 6.60
CA SER A 485 2.60 -13.35 6.36
C SER A 485 1.79 -13.50 7.66
N GLY A 486 0.48 -13.42 7.55
CA GLY A 486 -0.43 -13.38 8.69
C GLY A 486 -0.57 -11.97 9.28
N SER A 487 -0.35 -10.93 8.47
CA SER A 487 -0.41 -9.53 8.88
C SER A 487 -1.74 -8.87 8.51
N ALA A 488 -2.44 -8.32 9.50
CA ALA A 488 -3.71 -7.62 9.33
C ALA A 488 -3.66 -6.20 9.90
N GLY A 489 -4.13 -5.22 9.14
CA GLY A 489 -4.22 -3.83 9.59
C GLY A 489 -5.49 -3.13 9.11
N GLY A 490 -6.05 -2.26 9.93
CA GLY A 490 -7.22 -1.48 9.53
C GLY A 490 -6.99 -0.61 8.31
N PHE A 491 -5.71 -0.24 8.03
CA PHE A 491 -5.29 0.46 6.81
C PHE A 491 -4.38 -0.41 5.95
N ILE A 492 -3.25 -0.86 6.44
CA ILE A 492 -2.27 -1.68 5.72
C ILE A 492 -2.00 -2.98 6.47
N GLY A 493 -2.05 -4.13 5.78
CA GLY A 493 -1.64 -5.41 6.36
C GLY A 493 -0.15 -5.46 6.63
N TYR A 494 0.66 -5.36 5.58
CA TYR A 494 2.12 -5.27 5.64
C TYR A 494 2.61 -4.07 4.84
N GLY A 495 3.43 -3.23 5.46
CA GLY A 495 4.02 -2.04 4.86
C GLY A 495 5.53 -2.03 4.95
N SER A 496 6.24 -1.95 3.82
CA SER A 496 7.71 -1.92 3.76
C SER A 496 8.24 -0.76 2.91
N GLY A 497 8.95 0.16 3.52
CA GLY A 497 9.44 1.39 2.89
C GLY A 497 8.30 2.33 2.45
N VAL A 498 7.17 2.33 3.16
CA VAL A 498 5.96 3.08 2.79
C VAL A 498 5.92 4.47 3.43
N GLN A 499 5.48 5.46 2.67
CA GLN A 499 5.22 6.81 3.16
C GLN A 499 3.72 7.08 3.18
N VAL A 500 3.14 7.24 4.36
CA VAL A 500 1.70 7.46 4.54
C VAL A 500 1.46 8.78 5.26
N SER A 501 0.57 9.61 4.72
CA SER A 501 0.19 10.85 5.39
C SER A 501 -1.28 11.21 5.18
N TYR A 502 -1.91 11.74 6.22
CA TYR A 502 -3.31 12.17 6.20
C TYR A 502 -4.31 11.09 5.76
N CYS A 503 -4.04 9.82 6.11
CA CYS A 503 -4.86 8.68 5.78
C CYS A 503 -5.55 8.13 7.03
N ASN A 504 -6.82 8.49 7.24
CA ASN A 504 -7.57 8.08 8.42
C ASN A 504 -8.36 6.79 8.17
N VAL A 505 -8.39 5.93 9.17
CA VAL A 505 -9.31 4.81 9.26
C VAL A 505 -10.43 5.18 10.22
N THR A 506 -11.64 5.22 9.73
CA THR A 506 -12.79 5.59 10.55
C THR A 506 -13.80 4.46 10.64
N ASN A 507 -14.28 4.31 11.85
CA ASN A 507 -15.38 3.41 12.15
C ASN A 507 -15.03 1.92 11.99
N LEU A 508 -13.86 1.48 12.51
CA LEU A 508 -13.62 0.05 12.66
C LEU A 508 -14.77 -0.60 13.43
N LYS A 509 -15.14 -1.81 13.04
CA LYS A 509 -16.37 -2.46 13.49
C LYS A 509 -16.40 -2.62 15.01
N HIS A 510 -17.52 -2.24 15.59
CA HIS A 510 -17.80 -2.56 17.00
C HIS A 510 -17.89 -4.07 17.18
N THR A 511 -17.14 -4.55 18.16
CA THR A 511 -17.17 -5.94 18.54
C THR A 511 -17.97 -6.09 19.84
N THR A 512 -18.96 -6.96 19.83
CA THR A 512 -19.62 -7.41 21.07
C THR A 512 -18.69 -8.36 21.80
N VAL A 513 -17.58 -7.86 22.30
CA VAL A 513 -16.75 -8.63 23.25
C VAL A 513 -17.52 -8.65 24.57
N LYS A 514 -18.01 -9.80 24.97
CA LYS A 514 -18.40 -10.01 26.36
C LYS A 514 -17.12 -9.95 27.18
N THR A 515 -16.84 -8.80 27.75
CA THR A 515 -15.77 -8.68 28.75
C THR A 515 -16.14 -9.56 29.92
N PRO A 516 -15.21 -10.37 30.41
CA PRO A 516 -15.42 -11.10 31.65
C PRO A 516 -15.82 -10.11 32.76
N LYS A 517 -16.88 -10.40 33.48
CA LYS A 517 -17.28 -9.61 34.66
C LYS A 517 -16.16 -9.48 35.69
N ASP A 518 -15.15 -10.32 35.60
CA ASP A 518 -14.18 -10.65 36.63
C ASP A 518 -12.76 -10.11 36.40
N LEU A 519 -12.55 -9.14 35.49
CA LEU A 519 -11.31 -8.33 35.51
C LEU A 519 -11.16 -7.52 36.84
N GLU A 520 -12.18 -7.50 37.66
CA GLU A 520 -12.17 -6.91 39.03
C GLU A 520 -11.67 -7.86 40.09
N ALA A 521 -11.87 -9.16 39.91
CA ALA A 521 -11.45 -10.18 40.84
C ALA A 521 -10.07 -10.73 40.48
N ASN A 522 -9.34 -11.08 41.48
CA ASN A 522 -7.96 -11.54 41.51
C ASN A 522 -7.63 -12.79 40.69
N GLU A 523 -8.50 -13.18 39.76
CA GLU A 523 -8.39 -14.39 38.99
C GLU A 523 -8.06 -14.06 37.53
N ALA A 524 -7.25 -14.91 36.92
CA ALA A 524 -7.04 -14.87 35.47
C ALA A 524 -8.40 -14.90 34.78
N PRO A 525 -8.64 -14.08 33.76
CA PRO A 525 -9.92 -14.08 33.05
C PRO A 525 -10.12 -15.46 32.41
N THR A 526 -10.94 -16.29 33.06
CA THR A 526 -11.15 -17.69 32.66
C THR A 526 -12.16 -17.87 31.55
N TYR A 527 -12.84 -16.81 31.11
CA TYR A 527 -13.94 -16.93 30.16
C TYR A 527 -13.88 -15.85 29.08
N TYR A 528 -13.04 -16.12 28.12
CA TYR A 528 -13.12 -15.55 26.80
C TYR A 528 -13.72 -16.64 25.89
N ASP A 529 -14.96 -16.44 25.43
CA ASP A 529 -15.54 -17.32 24.42
C ASP A 529 -14.99 -16.93 23.04
N GLU A 530 -13.87 -17.54 22.66
CA GLU A 530 -13.19 -17.29 21.39
C GLU A 530 -14.12 -17.51 20.18
N ASN A 531 -15.15 -18.33 20.32
CA ASN A 531 -16.07 -18.70 19.25
C ASN A 531 -17.20 -17.68 19.02
N LYS A 532 -17.37 -16.70 19.89
CA LYS A 532 -18.48 -15.72 19.79
C LYS A 532 -18.06 -14.27 19.68
N SER A 533 -16.77 -13.98 19.64
CA SER A 533 -16.24 -12.61 19.56
C SER A 533 -15.75 -12.30 18.15
N THR A 534 -16.34 -11.29 17.53
CA THR A 534 -15.88 -10.76 16.27
C THR A 534 -14.87 -9.65 16.54
N TYR A 535 -13.61 -9.81 16.14
CA TYR A 535 -12.62 -8.76 16.20
C TYR A 535 -12.70 -7.87 14.97
N ALA A 536 -12.42 -6.59 15.15
CA ALA A 536 -12.32 -5.69 14.01
C ALA A 536 -11.11 -6.02 13.14
N VAL A 537 -9.98 -6.32 13.79
CA VAL A 537 -8.75 -6.74 13.09
C VAL A 537 -8.26 -8.06 13.67
N THR A 538 -8.03 -9.03 12.82
CA THR A 538 -7.50 -10.35 13.21
C THR A 538 -6.31 -10.70 12.34
N GLY A 539 -5.13 -10.85 12.94
CA GLY A 539 -3.92 -11.35 12.30
C GLY A 539 -3.49 -12.68 12.87
N ALA A 540 -2.92 -13.54 12.06
CA ALA A 540 -2.28 -14.75 12.59
C ALA A 540 -0.99 -14.40 13.33
N ARG A 541 -0.15 -13.57 12.71
CA ARG A 541 1.15 -13.19 13.27
C ARG A 541 1.17 -11.75 13.78
N TYR A 542 0.68 -10.80 12.99
CA TYR A 542 0.67 -9.38 13.33
C TYR A 542 -0.71 -8.77 13.13
N ALA A 543 -1.19 -8.04 14.12
CA ALA A 543 -2.47 -7.34 14.01
C ALA A 543 -2.37 -5.92 14.59
N GLY A 544 -2.77 -4.94 13.81
CA GLY A 544 -2.83 -3.54 14.23
C GLY A 544 -4.11 -2.85 13.82
N GLY A 545 -4.63 -1.98 14.65
CA GLY A 545 -5.80 -1.19 14.30
C GLY A 545 -5.58 -0.36 13.04
N TYR A 546 -4.33 0.06 12.76
CA TYR A 546 -3.93 0.79 11.56
C TYR A 546 -3.05 -0.05 10.66
N ILE A 547 -1.92 -0.56 11.15
CA ILE A 547 -0.97 -1.36 10.38
C ILE A 547 -0.63 -2.66 11.11
N GLY A 548 -0.70 -3.79 10.40
CA GLY A 548 -0.33 -5.09 10.98
C GLY A 548 1.16 -5.17 11.27
N TYR A 549 1.98 -5.00 10.26
CA TYR A 549 3.42 -4.95 10.37
C TYR A 549 4.03 -3.84 9.53
N MET A 550 4.77 -2.95 10.16
CA MET A 550 5.52 -1.87 9.55
C MET A 550 7.00 -2.22 9.55
N ASP A 551 7.57 -2.34 8.35
CA ASP A 551 8.98 -2.66 8.16
C ASP A 551 9.68 -1.58 7.34
N ILE A 552 11.00 -1.57 7.40
CA ILE A 552 11.82 -0.73 6.52
C ILE A 552 11.88 -1.35 5.13
N GLY A 553 11.88 -0.51 4.10
CA GLY A 553 12.13 -0.94 2.73
C GLY A 553 13.56 -1.46 2.56
N SER A 554 13.78 -2.30 1.58
CA SER A 554 15.11 -2.78 1.25
C SER A 554 15.76 -1.90 0.17
N ALA A 555 16.75 -1.10 0.53
CA ALA A 555 17.58 -0.39 -0.44
C ALA A 555 18.30 -1.37 -1.39
N ALA A 556 18.56 -2.61 -0.94
CA ALA A 556 19.10 -3.66 -1.76
C ALA A 556 18.11 -4.20 -2.78
N SER A 557 16.82 -4.28 -2.47
CA SER A 557 15.80 -4.62 -3.46
C SER A 557 15.57 -3.47 -4.43
N VAL A 558 15.56 -2.22 -3.96
CA VAL A 558 15.53 -1.04 -4.82
C VAL A 558 16.82 -0.94 -5.66
N GLY A 559 17.96 -1.26 -5.09
CA GLY A 559 19.27 -1.14 -5.72
C GLY A 559 19.91 -2.46 -6.18
N LYS A 560 19.16 -3.53 -6.43
CA LYS A 560 19.70 -4.74 -7.06
C LYS A 560 20.36 -4.38 -8.40
N GLY A 561 21.68 -4.26 -8.39
CA GLY A 561 22.46 -3.73 -9.51
C GLY A 561 23.32 -2.53 -9.19
N LEU A 562 23.26 -1.98 -7.98
CA LEU A 562 24.10 -0.88 -7.49
C LEU A 562 25.59 -1.25 -7.30
N SER A 563 26.15 -2.15 -8.08
CA SER A 563 27.60 -2.35 -8.16
C SER A 563 28.32 -1.20 -8.88
N VAL A 564 27.67 -0.05 -9.07
CA VAL A 564 28.16 1.12 -9.80
C VAL A 564 29.42 1.75 -9.21
N LEU A 565 29.75 1.39 -8.02
CA LEU A 565 30.54 2.28 -7.19
C LEU A 565 31.96 1.79 -6.99
N GLY A 566 32.66 1.61 -8.07
CA GLY A 566 34.14 1.72 -8.05
C GLY A 566 34.67 3.11 -7.66
N LYS A 567 33.80 4.04 -7.21
CA LYS A 567 34.15 5.36 -6.68
C LYS A 567 33.50 5.53 -5.29
N SER A 568 34.29 6.02 -4.35
CA SER A 568 33.85 6.38 -2.98
C SER A 568 32.64 7.33 -3.03
N ILE A 569 31.48 6.86 -2.57
CA ILE A 569 30.35 7.75 -2.26
C ILE A 569 30.59 8.32 -0.88
N GLY A 570 30.38 9.62 -0.72
CA GLY A 570 30.45 10.27 0.59
C GLY A 570 29.38 9.70 1.54
N ILE A 571 29.73 9.52 2.78
CA ILE A 571 28.94 8.93 3.86
C ILE A 571 27.54 9.57 3.98
N LYS A 572 27.47 10.91 3.96
CA LYS A 572 26.20 11.65 4.01
C LYS A 572 25.19 11.16 2.98
N ASN A 573 25.63 10.82 1.82
CA ASN A 573 24.83 10.45 0.69
C ASN A 573 24.27 9.03 0.78
N VAL A 574 25.00 8.11 1.43
CA VAL A 574 24.48 6.77 1.76
C VAL A 574 23.41 6.89 2.84
N LEU A 575 23.62 7.77 3.82
CA LEU A 575 22.64 8.06 4.87
C LEU A 575 21.34 8.60 4.28
N ASP A 576 21.44 9.59 3.41
CA ASP A 576 20.27 10.15 2.75
C ASP A 576 19.52 9.08 1.93
N ALA A 577 20.23 8.11 1.29
CA ALA A 577 19.61 7.00 0.57
C ALA A 577 18.91 5.99 1.50
N LEU A 578 19.48 5.74 2.66
CA LEU A 578 18.90 4.85 3.65
C LEU A 578 17.66 5.47 4.29
N ASN A 579 17.67 6.77 4.58
CA ASN A 579 16.52 7.51 5.10
C ASN A 579 15.29 7.44 4.19
N VAL A 580 15.48 7.34 2.89
CA VAL A 580 14.38 7.25 1.94
C VAL A 580 13.60 5.95 2.08
N VAL A 581 14.24 4.83 2.41
CA VAL A 581 13.58 3.52 2.52
C VAL A 581 12.95 3.25 3.90
N VAL A 582 13.09 4.16 4.84
CA VAL A 582 12.47 4.05 6.16
C VAL A 582 10.99 4.37 6.07
N SER A 583 10.13 3.44 6.49
CA SER A 583 8.69 3.65 6.51
C SER A 583 8.29 4.81 7.41
N THR A 584 7.35 5.64 6.97
CA THR A 584 6.79 6.73 7.79
C THR A 584 5.27 6.77 7.74
N ILE A 585 4.65 7.05 8.89
CA ILE A 585 3.21 7.29 9.00
C ILE A 585 3.03 8.62 9.76
N GLU A 586 2.41 9.59 9.12
CA GLU A 586 2.21 10.92 9.69
C GLU A 586 0.73 11.36 9.59
N HIS A 587 0.24 12.07 10.63
CA HIS A 587 -1.11 12.66 10.65
C HIS A 587 -2.23 11.68 10.27
N SER A 588 -2.10 10.41 10.67
CA SER A 588 -2.96 9.32 10.24
C SER A 588 -3.52 8.58 11.44
N ASN A 589 -4.84 8.60 11.59
CA ASN A 589 -5.48 8.08 12.78
C ASN A 589 -6.32 6.84 12.47
N VAL A 590 -6.45 5.95 13.44
CA VAL A 590 -7.47 4.91 13.45
C VAL A 590 -8.49 5.20 14.54
N THR A 591 -9.76 5.12 14.19
CA THR A 591 -10.86 5.37 15.13
C THR A 591 -11.91 4.26 15.02
N GLY A 592 -12.18 3.62 16.13
CA GLY A 592 -13.32 2.71 16.26
C GLY A 592 -14.63 3.45 16.35
N ASN A 593 -15.74 2.73 16.18
CA ASN A 593 -17.05 3.30 16.46
C ASN A 593 -17.24 3.56 17.96
N VAL A 594 -18.42 4.05 18.35
CA VAL A 594 -18.70 4.43 19.74
C VAL A 594 -18.54 3.28 20.74
N GLY A 595 -18.76 2.04 20.30
CA GLY A 595 -18.56 0.84 21.13
C GLY A 595 -17.12 0.33 21.15
N GLY A 596 -16.24 0.95 20.41
CA GLY A 596 -14.84 0.57 20.32
C GLY A 596 -14.54 -0.50 19.28
N PHE A 597 -13.28 -0.73 19.02
CA PHE A 597 -12.81 -1.83 18.21
C PHE A 597 -11.91 -2.78 19.01
N ALA A 598 -11.78 -4.01 18.56
CA ALA A 598 -10.87 -4.97 19.15
C ALA A 598 -9.90 -5.53 18.12
N VAL A 599 -8.66 -5.81 18.55
CA VAL A 599 -7.58 -6.36 17.73
C VAL A 599 -7.13 -7.69 18.33
N LYS A 600 -6.94 -8.70 17.49
CA LYS A 600 -6.40 -10.00 17.90
C LYS A 600 -5.27 -10.44 16.98
N ALA A 601 -4.13 -10.81 17.57
CA ALA A 601 -3.05 -11.52 16.88
C ALA A 601 -2.82 -12.86 17.59
N SER A 602 -3.14 -13.97 16.92
CA SER A 602 -3.03 -15.29 17.54
C SER A 602 -2.94 -16.37 16.48
N TRP A 603 -1.84 -17.07 16.48
CA TRP A 603 -1.67 -18.28 15.69
C TRP A 603 -0.93 -19.34 16.51
N LYS A 604 -1.35 -20.58 16.33
CA LYS A 604 -0.68 -21.75 16.88
C LYS A 604 -0.61 -22.81 15.81
N ASN A 605 0.58 -23.33 15.58
CA ASN A 605 0.73 -24.49 14.71
C ASN A 605 -0.01 -25.70 15.31
N THR A 606 -0.90 -26.29 14.53
CA THR A 606 -1.69 -27.45 14.94
C THR A 606 -1.17 -28.75 14.33
N ALA A 607 -0.04 -28.73 13.61
CA ALA A 607 0.59 -29.93 13.09
C ALA A 607 1.04 -30.86 14.19
N SER A 608 1.13 -32.16 13.90
CA SER A 608 1.51 -33.18 14.91
C SER A 608 2.97 -33.04 15.41
N ASP A 609 3.81 -32.34 14.68
CA ASP A 609 5.20 -32.00 14.98
C ASP A 609 5.40 -30.56 15.49
N ALA A 610 4.28 -29.86 15.75
CA ALA A 610 4.31 -28.48 16.25
C ALA A 610 5.08 -28.39 17.58
N SER A 611 6.04 -27.48 17.63
CA SER A 611 6.82 -27.20 18.84
C SER A 611 6.11 -26.15 19.72
N GLU A 612 6.48 -26.09 21.00
CA GLU A 612 6.05 -24.99 21.87
C GLU A 612 6.50 -23.61 21.34
N ASN A 613 7.44 -23.59 20.41
CA ASN A 613 7.96 -22.36 19.77
C ASN A 613 7.07 -21.84 18.62
N ASP A 614 6.08 -22.65 18.18
CA ASP A 614 5.20 -22.30 17.06
C ASP A 614 3.94 -21.48 17.49
N VAL A 615 4.09 -20.64 18.51
CA VAL A 615 3.06 -19.67 18.92
C VAL A 615 3.50 -18.30 18.47
N LEU A 616 2.62 -17.60 17.72
CA LEU A 616 2.84 -16.27 17.17
C LEU A 616 1.71 -15.33 17.56
N GLY A 617 1.97 -14.03 17.56
CA GLY A 617 0.92 -13.05 17.74
C GLY A 617 1.35 -11.78 18.46
N ASP A 618 1.64 -10.73 17.68
CA ASP A 618 1.90 -9.38 18.18
C ASP A 618 0.74 -8.46 17.82
N ALA A 619 0.11 -7.86 18.82
CA ALA A 619 -1.09 -7.06 18.65
C ALA A 619 -0.92 -5.64 19.19
N GLY A 620 -1.41 -4.64 18.43
CA GLY A 620 -1.42 -3.26 18.87
C GLY A 620 -2.67 -2.49 18.44
N GLY A 621 -3.03 -1.48 19.21
CA GLY A 621 -4.16 -0.62 18.87
C GLY A 621 -3.91 0.20 17.60
N PHE A 622 -2.66 0.54 17.31
CA PHE A 622 -2.21 1.16 16.06
C PHE A 622 -1.41 0.19 15.20
N ALA A 623 -0.32 -0.35 15.72
CA ALA A 623 0.57 -1.24 15.00
C ALA A 623 0.77 -2.56 15.75
N GLY A 624 0.66 -3.70 15.05
CA GLY A 624 1.03 -5.00 15.63
C GLY A 624 2.51 -5.09 15.90
N LYS A 625 3.33 -4.81 14.88
CA LYS A 625 4.79 -4.76 14.97
C LYS A 625 5.37 -3.59 14.16
N ILE A 626 6.44 -3.02 14.66
CA ILE A 626 7.27 -2.03 13.97
C ILE A 626 8.72 -2.49 14.02
N SER A 627 9.32 -2.75 12.85
CA SER A 627 10.74 -3.04 12.69
C SER A 627 11.43 -1.89 11.95
N GLY A 628 11.87 -0.88 12.72
CA GLY A 628 12.32 0.38 12.14
C GLY A 628 11.14 1.23 11.64
N GLY A 629 11.42 2.44 11.25
CA GLY A 629 10.38 3.35 10.76
C GLY A 629 9.84 4.30 11.83
N HIS A 630 9.08 5.25 11.36
CA HIS A 630 8.70 6.39 12.17
C HIS A 630 7.19 6.67 12.10
N ILE A 631 6.60 6.94 13.24
CA ILE A 631 5.19 7.34 13.35
C ILE A 631 5.11 8.69 14.07
N GLN A 632 4.40 9.63 13.51
CA GLN A 632 4.22 10.95 14.07
C GLN A 632 2.77 11.44 14.00
N ASP A 633 2.31 12.14 15.04
CA ASP A 633 0.98 12.79 15.10
C ASP A 633 -0.17 11.86 14.68
N SER A 634 -0.08 10.56 15.07
CA SER A 634 -0.99 9.52 14.62
C SER A 634 -1.55 8.74 15.81
N ASN A 635 -2.86 8.65 15.91
CA ASN A 635 -3.51 8.17 17.13
C ASN A 635 -4.37 6.92 16.88
N ALA A 636 -4.49 6.07 17.91
CA ALA A 636 -5.45 4.97 17.95
C ALA A 636 -6.58 5.31 18.94
N ASN A 637 -7.78 5.53 18.42
CA ASN A 637 -8.90 6.04 19.20
C ASN A 637 -10.04 5.04 19.34
N ASN A 638 -10.61 4.96 20.53
CA ASN A 638 -11.76 4.12 20.86
C ASN A 638 -11.51 2.61 20.70
N PHE A 639 -10.37 2.08 21.16
CA PHE A 639 -10.27 0.63 21.26
C PHE A 639 -10.95 0.11 22.55
N SER A 640 -11.46 -1.12 22.50
CA SER A 640 -12.04 -1.81 23.64
C SER A 640 -11.13 -2.92 24.14
N TYR A 641 -10.47 -3.65 23.24
CA TYR A 641 -9.69 -4.83 23.60
C TYR A 641 -8.56 -5.12 22.62
N ILE A 642 -7.36 -5.41 23.12
CA ILE A 642 -6.20 -5.82 22.34
C ILE A 642 -5.69 -7.15 22.90
N ILE A 643 -5.58 -8.17 22.05
CA ILE A 643 -5.04 -9.48 22.42
C ILE A 643 -3.89 -9.86 21.51
N GLY A 644 -2.72 -10.11 22.08
CA GLY A 644 -1.60 -10.80 21.45
C GLY A 644 -1.31 -12.12 22.14
N GLN A 645 -0.53 -12.96 21.51
CA GLN A 645 0.05 -14.13 22.15
C GLN A 645 1.43 -13.80 22.72
N ILE A 646 2.31 -13.25 21.89
CA ILE A 646 3.68 -12.89 22.28
C ILE A 646 3.67 -11.52 22.95
N THR A 647 3.21 -10.49 22.21
CA THR A 647 3.15 -9.12 22.71
C THR A 647 1.77 -8.51 22.53
N ALA A 648 1.41 -7.59 23.40
CA ALA A 648 0.21 -6.79 23.25
C ALA A 648 0.43 -5.36 23.78
N GLY A 649 0.09 -4.35 22.99
CA GLY A 649 0.18 -2.95 23.38
C GLY A 649 -1.05 -2.15 22.99
N GLY A 650 -1.46 -1.22 23.83
CA GLY A 650 -2.58 -0.33 23.50
C GLY A 650 -2.33 0.52 22.26
N TYR A 651 -1.06 0.77 21.93
CA TYR A 651 -0.62 1.44 20.70
C TYR A 651 0.18 0.48 19.80
N VAL A 652 1.26 -0.10 20.30
CA VAL A 652 2.15 -0.98 19.56
C VAL A 652 2.41 -2.28 20.32
N GLY A 653 2.27 -3.43 19.63
CA GLY A 653 2.60 -4.73 20.21
C GLY A 653 4.09 -4.87 20.42
N ASP A 654 4.88 -4.85 19.36
CA ASP A 654 6.33 -5.02 19.37
C ASP A 654 7.03 -3.87 18.62
N LEU A 655 8.00 -3.24 19.27
CA LEU A 655 8.77 -2.12 18.75
C LEU A 655 10.25 -2.47 18.78
N GLN A 656 10.86 -2.71 17.62
CA GLN A 656 12.26 -3.13 17.49
C GLN A 656 12.96 -2.42 16.33
N PRO A 657 14.29 -2.26 16.35
CA PRO A 657 15.04 -1.69 15.24
C PRO A 657 14.91 -2.52 13.96
N GLY A 658 14.93 -1.83 12.82
CA GLY A 658 14.95 -2.46 11.52
C GLY A 658 16.26 -3.23 11.25
N ASN A 659 16.19 -4.26 10.43
CA ASN A 659 17.36 -5.05 10.06
C ASN A 659 18.19 -4.33 8.99
N VAL A 660 19.26 -3.69 9.40
CA VAL A 660 20.18 -2.94 8.52
C VAL A 660 20.81 -3.84 7.44
N ALA A 661 21.03 -5.13 7.71
CA ALA A 661 21.58 -6.05 6.71
C ALA A 661 20.58 -6.33 5.57
N ASN A 662 19.29 -6.35 5.84
CA ASN A 662 18.26 -6.48 4.81
C ASN A 662 18.19 -5.24 3.92
N VAL A 663 18.44 -4.05 4.49
CA VAL A 663 18.44 -2.79 3.74
C VAL A 663 19.63 -2.70 2.80
N LEU A 664 20.81 -3.03 3.27
CA LEU A 664 22.05 -2.84 2.51
C LEU A 664 22.36 -3.96 1.51
N GLY A 665 21.66 -5.11 1.60
CA GLY A 665 22.01 -6.28 0.79
C GLY A 665 23.49 -6.66 0.97
N ASN A 666 23.98 -7.70 0.33
CA ASN A 666 25.35 -8.16 0.50
C ASN A 666 26.40 -7.02 0.46
N ALA A 667 27.17 -6.90 1.52
CA ALA A 667 28.18 -5.92 1.95
C ALA A 667 29.13 -5.29 0.92
N SER A 668 28.95 -5.45 -0.37
CA SER A 668 29.79 -4.84 -1.41
C SER A 668 29.64 -3.32 -1.48
N ILE A 669 28.53 -2.77 -1.00
CA ILE A 669 28.28 -1.32 -0.93
C ILE A 669 29.16 -0.65 0.16
N LEU A 670 29.42 -1.36 1.25
CA LEU A 670 30.17 -0.81 2.39
C LEU A 670 31.69 -0.89 2.22
N LYS A 671 32.23 -1.70 1.32
CA LYS A 671 33.68 -1.83 1.11
C LYS A 671 34.39 -0.57 0.58
N GLY A 672 33.65 0.44 0.13
CA GLY A 672 34.17 1.73 -0.33
C GLY A 672 34.05 2.89 0.68
N LEU A 673 33.47 2.67 1.84
CA LEU A 673 33.18 3.70 2.84
C LEU A 673 34.30 3.78 3.89
N VAL A 674 35.26 4.70 3.75
CA VAL A 674 36.49 4.75 4.55
C VAL A 674 36.42 5.71 5.76
N ASP A 675 35.42 6.57 5.89
CA ASP A 675 35.28 7.54 7.01
C ASP A 675 33.95 7.34 7.78
N ILE A 676 33.92 6.32 8.61
CA ILE A 676 32.68 5.74 9.17
C ILE A 676 32.24 6.39 10.50
N GLU A 677 33.09 7.18 11.17
CA GLU A 677 32.92 7.52 12.59
C GLU A 677 31.66 8.33 12.94
N SER A 678 31.31 9.34 12.17
CA SER A 678 30.10 10.17 12.41
C SER A 678 28.83 9.63 11.72
N ALA A 679 29.02 8.82 10.71
CA ALA A 679 27.97 8.29 9.88
C ALA A 679 27.24 7.09 10.51
N LEU A 680 27.94 6.28 11.28
CA LEU A 680 27.37 5.04 11.83
C LEU A 680 26.29 5.33 12.88
N ALA A 681 26.49 6.35 13.70
CA ALA A 681 25.50 6.77 14.69
C ALA A 681 24.23 7.30 14.01
N SER A 682 24.37 8.10 12.95
CA SER A 682 23.21 8.62 12.22
C SER A 682 22.51 7.57 11.37
N VAL A 683 23.23 6.59 10.80
CA VAL A 683 22.58 5.40 10.15
C VAL A 683 21.78 4.62 11.17
N ALA A 684 22.35 4.34 12.34
CA ALA A 684 21.66 3.60 13.38
C ALA A 684 20.39 4.35 13.86
N GLU A 685 20.44 5.68 13.95
CA GLU A 685 19.32 6.51 14.41
C GLU A 685 18.12 6.44 13.45
N ASP A 686 18.33 6.34 12.13
CA ASP A 686 17.26 6.22 11.13
C ASP A 686 16.56 4.87 11.13
N PHE A 687 17.24 3.81 11.58
CA PHE A 687 16.67 2.45 11.70
C PHE A 687 16.04 2.14 13.05
N VAL A 688 16.20 3.03 14.01
CA VAL A 688 15.54 2.92 15.30
C VAL A 688 14.09 3.38 15.17
N PRO A 689 13.11 2.53 15.49
CA PRO A 689 11.72 2.92 15.37
C PRO A 689 11.42 4.05 16.35
N THR A 690 10.74 5.08 15.84
CA THR A 690 10.40 6.23 16.67
C THR A 690 8.91 6.54 16.57
N ILE A 691 8.26 6.63 17.72
CA ILE A 691 6.86 7.06 17.84
C ILE A 691 6.86 8.43 18.52
N ARG A 692 6.28 9.43 17.83
CA ARG A 692 6.27 10.81 18.34
C ARG A 692 4.86 11.39 18.38
N ASN A 693 4.53 12.11 19.44
CA ASN A 693 3.25 12.83 19.62
C ASN A 693 2.01 11.98 19.30
N SER A 694 2.07 10.69 19.55
CA SER A 694 1.02 9.73 19.18
C SER A 694 0.45 9.07 20.42
N SER A 695 -0.86 8.93 20.47
CA SER A 695 -1.54 8.47 21.67
C SER A 695 -2.54 7.35 21.35
N THR A 696 -2.85 6.56 22.37
CA THR A 696 -3.92 5.59 22.28
C THR A 696 -5.00 5.89 23.32
N THR A 697 -6.25 5.73 22.90
CA THR A 697 -7.40 6.04 23.75
C THR A 697 -8.41 4.90 23.70
N CYS A 698 -8.85 4.44 24.87
CA CYS A 698 -9.89 3.43 24.97
C CYS A 698 -11.30 4.05 25.01
N ILE A 699 -12.30 3.17 24.90
CA ILE A 699 -13.68 3.52 25.18
C ILE A 699 -13.86 4.08 26.61
N PRO A 700 -14.92 4.84 26.89
CA PRO A 700 -15.13 5.52 28.17
C PRO A 700 -14.96 4.65 29.42
N CYS A 701 -15.53 3.45 29.43
CA CYS A 701 -15.42 2.53 30.58
C CYS A 701 -14.05 1.85 30.71
N GLY A 702 -13.13 2.16 29.82
CA GLY A 702 -11.78 1.62 29.81
C GLY A 702 -11.60 0.39 28.93
N GLY A 703 -10.44 0.27 28.30
CA GLY A 703 -10.06 -0.87 27.50
C GLY A 703 -9.08 -1.81 28.20
N ALA A 704 -8.93 -3.00 27.65
CA ALA A 704 -8.02 -4.01 28.17
C ALA A 704 -6.97 -4.42 27.14
N VAL A 705 -5.75 -4.67 27.61
CA VAL A 705 -4.61 -5.15 26.81
C VAL A 705 -4.12 -6.47 27.40
N ARG A 706 -3.92 -7.48 26.57
CA ARG A 706 -3.61 -8.82 27.03
C ARG A 706 -2.64 -9.56 26.14
N ALA A 707 -1.64 -10.22 26.72
CA ALA A 707 -0.70 -11.13 26.07
C ALA A 707 -0.71 -12.49 26.76
N ASP A 708 -1.10 -13.56 26.05
CA ASP A 708 -1.54 -14.83 26.65
C ASP A 708 -0.54 -15.97 26.59
N ALA A 709 0.52 -15.89 25.78
CA ALA A 709 1.45 -16.99 25.64
C ALA A 709 2.43 -17.06 26.81
N ALA A 710 2.63 -18.26 27.32
CA ALA A 710 3.72 -18.52 28.25
C ALA A 710 5.07 -18.52 27.54
N SER A 711 6.10 -18.00 28.18
CA SER A 711 7.49 -18.04 27.69
C SER A 711 8.01 -19.49 27.67
N THR A 712 8.90 -19.74 26.73
CA THR A 712 9.71 -20.96 26.69
C THR A 712 11.11 -20.68 27.23
N LYS A 713 11.96 -21.71 27.30
CA LYS A 713 13.35 -21.51 27.70
C LYS A 713 14.15 -20.64 26.73
N GLN A 714 13.69 -20.53 25.48
CA GLN A 714 14.40 -19.87 24.40
C GLN A 714 13.75 -18.56 23.96
N VAL A 715 12.43 -18.41 24.15
CA VAL A 715 11.67 -17.27 23.64
C VAL A 715 10.83 -16.65 24.77
N GLN A 716 11.02 -15.37 25.03
CA GLN A 716 10.21 -14.59 25.95
C GLN A 716 8.90 -14.18 25.29
N ARG A 717 7.79 -14.34 26.00
CA ARG A 717 6.44 -14.14 25.52
C ARG A 717 5.54 -13.55 26.59
N GLY A 718 4.28 -13.31 26.26
CA GLY A 718 3.28 -12.87 27.26
C GLY A 718 3.59 -11.49 27.83
N MET A 719 4.06 -10.56 26.99
CA MET A 719 4.43 -9.20 27.37
C MET A 719 3.32 -8.23 27.01
N ALA A 720 2.75 -7.54 28.00
CA ALA A 720 1.67 -6.59 27.78
C ALA A 720 1.97 -5.21 28.34
N GLY A 721 1.60 -4.16 27.61
CA GLY A 721 1.69 -2.77 28.04
C GLY A 721 0.48 -1.94 27.63
N GLY A 722 0.10 -0.98 28.45
CA GLY A 722 -1.00 -0.07 28.13
C GLY A 722 -0.76 0.75 26.87
N TYR A 723 0.52 0.93 26.52
CA TYR A 723 0.97 1.59 25.27
C TYR A 723 1.80 0.64 24.41
N ALA A 724 2.92 0.14 24.90
CA ALA A 724 3.80 -0.77 24.19
C ALA A 724 3.90 -2.11 24.91
N GLY A 725 3.68 -3.23 24.20
CA GLY A 725 3.88 -4.57 24.75
C GLY A 725 5.36 -4.86 25.02
N HIS A 726 6.19 -4.63 24.00
CA HIS A 726 7.63 -4.75 24.06
C HIS A 726 8.28 -3.55 23.35
N ASN A 727 9.27 -2.96 24.00
CA ASN A 727 10.12 -1.89 23.45
C ASN A 727 11.58 -2.36 23.45
N GLU A 728 12.04 -2.89 22.32
CA GLU A 728 13.40 -3.34 22.10
C GLU A 728 14.19 -2.25 21.33
N GLY A 729 14.77 -1.31 22.06
CA GLY A 729 15.60 -0.24 21.48
C GLY A 729 14.85 0.89 20.79
N GLY A 730 13.53 0.96 20.85
CA GLY A 730 12.73 1.99 20.20
C GLY A 730 12.58 3.27 21.03
N HIS A 731 12.20 4.35 20.36
CA HIS A 731 11.96 5.66 20.98
C HIS A 731 10.47 6.02 21.00
N ILE A 732 9.95 6.39 22.17
CA ILE A 732 8.57 6.89 22.36
C ILE A 732 8.67 8.28 22.99
N TRP A 733 8.41 9.33 22.18
CA TRP A 733 8.64 10.73 22.56
C TRP A 733 7.35 11.57 22.45
N GLY A 734 6.90 12.11 23.55
CA GLY A 734 5.81 13.06 23.59
C GLY A 734 6.20 14.40 22.98
N ASN A 735 6.97 15.19 23.69
CA ASN A 735 7.49 16.48 23.24
C ASN A 735 9.00 16.39 23.05
N ASN A 736 9.45 16.34 21.81
CA ASN A 736 10.86 16.26 21.55
C ASN A 736 11.28 17.16 20.39
N THR A 737 12.24 18.04 20.65
CA THR A 737 12.88 18.93 19.68
C THR A 737 13.94 18.24 18.82
N LYS A 738 14.22 16.96 19.07
CA LYS A 738 15.21 16.21 18.29
C LYS A 738 14.82 16.13 16.82
N LYS A 739 15.83 16.25 15.96
CA LYS A 739 15.63 16.17 14.51
C LYS A 739 15.03 14.83 14.08
N TRP A 740 14.13 14.91 13.14
CA TRP A 740 13.47 13.78 12.54
C TRP A 740 13.92 13.68 11.07
N LYS A 741 14.49 12.54 10.67
CA LYS A 741 14.94 12.31 9.28
C LYS A 741 15.81 13.45 8.71
N GLY A 742 16.68 14.04 9.50
CA GLY A 742 17.50 15.18 9.04
C GLY A 742 16.72 16.46 8.70
N LYS A 743 15.39 16.47 8.89
CA LYS A 743 14.56 17.68 8.76
C LYS A 743 14.72 18.59 9.98
N GLU A 744 14.27 19.84 9.84
CA GLU A 744 14.33 20.85 10.90
C GLU A 744 13.67 20.39 12.20
N GLU A 745 14.06 21.00 13.32
CA GLU A 745 13.49 20.72 14.64
C GLU A 745 11.96 20.73 14.59
N TYR A 746 11.35 19.74 15.25
CA TYR A 746 9.91 19.71 15.42
C TYR A 746 9.43 20.93 16.22
N THR A 747 8.67 21.79 15.58
CA THR A 747 8.12 23.03 16.18
C THR A 747 6.65 22.87 16.59
N GLY A 748 6.09 21.67 16.53
CA GLY A 748 4.71 21.39 16.90
C GLY A 748 4.40 21.61 18.38
N PRO A 749 3.12 21.55 18.78
CA PRO A 749 2.70 21.78 20.15
C PRO A 749 3.31 20.76 21.10
N THR A 750 3.60 21.19 22.33
CA THR A 750 3.99 20.29 23.41
C THR A 750 2.93 19.21 23.60
N SER A 751 3.26 17.98 23.31
CA SER A 751 2.37 16.83 23.47
C SER A 751 2.99 15.75 24.34
N THR A 752 2.17 14.84 24.76
CA THR A 752 2.58 13.68 25.57
C THR A 752 2.09 12.44 24.84
N CYS A 753 2.93 11.43 24.64
CA CYS A 753 2.45 10.12 24.22
C CYS A 753 1.65 9.49 25.37
N LYS A 754 0.37 9.19 25.12
CA LYS A 754 -0.55 8.78 26.19
C LYS A 754 -1.22 7.44 25.90
N ALA A 755 -1.36 6.63 26.94
CA ALA A 755 -2.30 5.53 26.99
C ALA A 755 -3.48 5.97 27.89
N VAL A 756 -4.63 6.29 27.31
CA VAL A 756 -5.74 6.94 28.01
C VAL A 756 -6.90 5.96 28.18
N ARG A 757 -7.48 5.95 29.37
CA ARG A 757 -8.62 5.10 29.76
C ARG A 757 -8.29 3.61 29.76
N ILE A 758 -7.07 3.26 30.13
CA ILE A 758 -6.70 1.85 30.35
C ILE A 758 -7.42 1.34 31.58
N ARG A 759 -8.07 0.18 31.47
CA ARG A 759 -8.72 -0.52 32.59
C ARG A 759 -7.88 -1.64 33.12
N SER A 760 -7.33 -2.47 32.26
CA SER A 760 -6.47 -3.57 32.67
C SER A 760 -5.38 -3.87 31.66
N VAL A 761 -4.23 -4.28 32.17
CA VAL A 761 -3.11 -4.82 31.40
C VAL A 761 -2.78 -6.18 32.01
N TYR A 762 -2.83 -7.20 31.18
CA TYR A 762 -2.49 -8.56 31.56
C TYR A 762 -1.40 -9.13 30.67
N GLY A 763 -0.28 -9.54 31.24
CA GLY A 763 0.75 -10.29 30.54
C GLY A 763 0.95 -11.64 31.24
N GLU A 764 1.02 -12.73 30.49
CA GLU A 764 1.29 -14.04 31.08
C GLU A 764 2.63 -14.04 31.84
N GLU A 765 3.62 -13.27 31.36
CA GLU A 765 4.94 -13.15 31.95
C GLU A 765 5.24 -11.75 32.48
N ILE A 766 4.94 -10.72 31.71
CA ILE A 766 5.30 -9.35 32.02
C ILE A 766 4.13 -8.41 31.70
N ALA A 767 3.82 -7.52 32.65
CA ALA A 767 2.79 -6.51 32.44
C ALA A 767 3.23 -5.14 32.95
N GLY A 768 3.05 -4.11 32.14
CA GLY A 768 3.32 -2.71 32.51
C GLY A 768 2.15 -1.79 32.21
N GLY A 769 1.90 -0.82 33.08
CA GLY A 769 0.84 0.15 32.84
C GLY A 769 1.02 0.93 31.52
N PHE A 770 2.24 1.28 31.16
CA PHE A 770 2.64 1.90 29.89
C PHE A 770 3.39 0.91 29.01
N THR A 771 4.55 0.43 29.42
CA THR A 771 5.37 -0.53 28.65
C THR A 771 5.52 -1.85 29.41
N GLY A 772 5.30 -2.99 28.71
CA GLY A 772 5.50 -4.32 29.29
C GLY A 772 6.97 -4.60 29.56
N LEU A 773 7.74 -4.86 28.53
CA LEU A 773 9.20 -5.07 28.60
C LEU A 773 9.93 -3.93 27.89
N MET A 774 11.00 -3.45 28.50
CA MET A 774 11.90 -2.45 27.93
C MET A 774 13.34 -2.97 27.99
N GLU A 775 13.96 -3.16 26.83
CA GLU A 775 15.33 -3.66 26.73
C GLU A 775 16.04 -3.11 25.49
N SER A 776 17.38 -3.12 25.52
CA SER A 776 18.14 -2.73 24.32
C SER A 776 18.03 -3.83 23.27
N ALA A 777 17.97 -3.44 22.01
CA ALA A 777 18.04 -4.39 20.93
C ALA A 777 19.31 -5.26 21.02
N ASP A 778 19.14 -6.56 20.76
CA ASP A 778 20.28 -7.45 20.68
C ASP A 778 21.10 -7.09 19.42
N THR A 779 22.38 -6.86 19.61
CA THR A 779 23.30 -6.52 18.53
C THR A 779 23.39 -7.61 17.45
N ALA A 780 22.95 -8.83 17.75
CA ALA A 780 22.83 -9.92 16.80
C ALA A 780 21.56 -9.84 15.96
N SER A 781 20.45 -9.31 16.53
CA SER A 781 19.17 -9.15 15.81
C SER A 781 19.19 -7.99 14.82
N THR A 782 20.02 -6.97 15.04
CA THR A 782 20.23 -5.87 14.08
C THR A 782 21.04 -6.24 12.86
N GLY A 783 21.25 -7.56 12.62
CA GLY A 783 21.83 -8.12 11.41
C GLY A 783 23.32 -7.76 11.21
N ASN A 784 24.20 -8.61 11.75
CA ASN A 784 25.65 -8.53 11.52
C ASN A 784 26.28 -7.16 11.84
N LEU A 785 26.10 -6.69 13.08
CA LEU A 785 27.02 -5.69 13.65
C LEU A 785 28.49 -6.17 13.56
N SER A 786 28.72 -7.47 13.43
CA SER A 786 30.04 -8.04 13.13
C SER A 786 30.65 -7.53 11.81
N LEU A 787 29.84 -7.12 10.86
CA LEU A 787 30.28 -6.48 9.62
C LEU A 787 30.73 -5.04 9.87
N LEU A 788 30.06 -4.34 10.78
CA LEU A 788 30.37 -3.02 11.26
C LEU A 788 31.57 -3.04 12.23
N LEU A 789 31.67 -4.03 13.12
CA LEU A 789 32.75 -4.21 14.08
C LEU A 789 34.12 -4.49 13.43
N GLY A 790 34.16 -5.05 12.21
CA GLY A 790 35.39 -5.22 11.43
C GLY A 790 35.91 -3.93 10.78
N LEU A 791 35.12 -2.84 10.82
CA LEU A 791 35.39 -1.60 10.12
C LEU A 791 35.59 -0.39 11.07
N VAL A 792 35.30 -0.51 12.38
CA VAL A 792 35.21 0.61 13.32
C VAL A 792 36.13 0.44 14.53
N LYS A 793 36.74 1.53 14.99
CA LYS A 793 37.53 1.58 16.25
C LYS A 793 36.58 1.49 17.46
N VAL A 794 37.07 0.88 18.55
CA VAL A 794 36.28 0.53 19.77
C VAL A 794 35.51 1.72 20.38
N ASP A 795 36.05 2.94 20.32
CA ASP A 795 35.44 4.14 20.94
C ASP A 795 34.11 4.55 20.24
N ASN A 796 33.95 4.24 18.98
CA ASN A 796 32.76 4.58 18.19
C ASN A 796 31.65 3.54 18.25
N ILE A 797 31.99 2.31 18.62
CA ILE A 797 31.03 1.22 18.86
C ILE A 797 30.08 1.59 20.02
N LEU A 798 30.60 2.23 21.07
CA LEU A 798 29.82 2.68 22.23
C LEU A 798 28.79 3.76 21.85
N GLY A 799 29.16 4.66 20.92
CA GLY A 799 28.22 5.66 20.37
C GLY A 799 27.09 5.01 19.54
N ALA A 800 27.42 4.06 18.66
CA ALA A 800 26.42 3.34 17.87
C ALA A 800 25.51 2.44 18.73
N LEU A 801 26.06 1.81 19.77
CA LEU A 801 25.28 1.02 20.72
C LEU A 801 24.35 1.88 21.57
N SER A 802 24.68 3.15 21.82
CA SER A 802 23.81 4.05 22.58
C SER A 802 22.52 4.41 21.83
N VAL A 803 22.48 4.30 20.53
CA VAL A 803 21.30 4.63 19.69
C VAL A 803 20.22 3.55 19.78
N VAL A 804 20.59 2.30 20.01
CA VAL A 804 19.63 1.18 20.17
C VAL A 804 19.12 1.02 21.61
N TYR A 805 19.35 2.01 22.47
CA TYR A 805 18.77 2.07 23.81
C TYR A 805 17.34 2.59 23.73
N PRO A 806 16.35 1.87 24.29
CA PRO A 806 14.98 2.36 24.31
C PRO A 806 14.88 3.62 25.17
N THR A 807 14.16 4.62 24.66
CA THR A 807 13.89 5.85 25.41
C THR A 807 12.41 6.20 25.42
N GLU A 808 11.89 6.58 26.57
CA GLU A 808 10.52 7.05 26.73
C GLU A 808 10.57 8.45 27.37
N GLU A 809 10.10 9.47 26.65
CA GLU A 809 10.13 10.85 27.11
C GLU A 809 8.73 11.49 27.04
N ASN A 810 8.33 12.19 28.11
CA ASN A 810 7.03 12.86 28.19
C ASN A 810 5.87 11.90 27.83
N THR A 811 5.75 10.84 28.59
CA THR A 811 4.79 9.75 28.36
C THR A 811 3.89 9.56 29.57
N ALA A 812 2.64 9.13 29.34
CA ALA A 812 1.71 8.97 30.45
C ALA A 812 0.70 7.82 30.24
N VAL A 813 0.31 7.16 31.33
CA VAL A 813 -0.82 6.21 31.36
C VAL A 813 -1.90 6.70 32.32
N TYR A 814 -3.14 6.62 31.86
CA TYR A 814 -4.32 7.04 32.62
C TYR A 814 -5.35 5.90 32.74
N GLY A 815 -5.97 5.83 33.88
CA GLY A 815 -7.08 4.88 34.16
C GLY A 815 -8.40 5.24 33.45
N PRO A 816 -9.44 4.42 33.62
CA PRO A 816 -10.77 4.64 33.06
C PRO A 816 -11.32 6.04 33.38
N LEU A 817 -12.18 6.55 32.53
CA LEU A 817 -12.83 7.88 32.63
C LEU A 817 -11.88 9.08 32.60
N ALA A 818 -10.56 8.87 32.46
CA ALA A 818 -9.62 9.98 32.36
C ALA A 818 -9.85 10.77 31.05
N GLN A 819 -9.71 12.08 31.14
CA GLN A 819 -9.84 12.98 29.99
C GLN A 819 -11.18 12.77 29.22
N MET A 820 -12.27 12.58 29.94
CA MET A 820 -13.60 12.39 29.36
C MET A 820 -14.29 13.74 29.14
N ASP A 821 -14.75 13.96 27.93
CA ASP A 821 -15.66 15.06 27.61
C ASP A 821 -17.12 14.61 27.60
N TYR A 822 -18.03 15.55 27.87
CA TYR A 822 -19.44 15.23 28.02
C TYR A 822 -20.12 14.80 26.71
N GLU A 823 -19.62 15.21 25.55
CA GLU A 823 -20.18 14.79 24.26
C GLU A 823 -19.84 13.33 23.98
N THR A 824 -18.57 12.93 24.16
CA THR A 824 -18.12 11.53 24.05
C THR A 824 -18.85 10.64 25.05
N TRP A 825 -19.02 11.10 26.29
CA TRP A 825 -19.80 10.42 27.31
C TRP A 825 -21.24 10.20 26.85
N ASN A 826 -21.93 11.22 26.41
CA ASN A 826 -23.33 11.16 25.96
C ASN A 826 -23.54 10.23 24.76
N LYS A 827 -22.65 10.27 23.79
CA LYS A 827 -22.65 9.33 22.65
C LYS A 827 -22.53 7.89 23.13
N TRP A 828 -21.60 7.65 24.05
CA TRP A 828 -21.32 6.32 24.58
C TRP A 828 -22.48 5.81 25.45
N VAL A 829 -23.05 6.62 26.34
CA VAL A 829 -24.21 6.28 27.16
C VAL A 829 -25.41 5.90 26.31
N LYS A 830 -25.71 6.68 25.27
CA LYS A 830 -26.80 6.36 24.32
C LYS A 830 -26.56 5.04 23.59
N PHE A 831 -25.33 4.73 23.27
CA PHE A 831 -24.94 3.48 22.62
C PHE A 831 -25.11 2.27 23.57
N VAL A 832 -24.57 2.33 24.77
CA VAL A 832 -24.63 1.24 25.78
C VAL A 832 -26.04 1.02 26.26
N GLY A 833 -26.79 2.09 26.55
CA GLY A 833 -28.17 2.00 27.04
C GLY A 833 -29.12 1.27 26.09
N LYS A 834 -28.81 1.24 24.79
CA LYS A 834 -29.59 0.49 23.79
C LYS A 834 -29.25 -0.99 23.71
N LYS A 835 -28.06 -1.38 24.11
CA LYS A 835 -27.52 -2.73 23.83
C LYS A 835 -27.24 -3.56 25.09
N GLY A 836 -27.11 -2.94 26.27
CA GLY A 836 -26.62 -3.58 27.47
C GLY A 836 -25.16 -4.06 27.31
N GLY A 837 -24.55 -4.55 28.35
CA GLY A 837 -23.19 -5.11 28.29
C GLY A 837 -22.19 -4.35 29.18
N TYR A 838 -20.92 -4.44 28.81
CA TYR A 838 -19.82 -3.85 29.55
C TYR A 838 -19.95 -2.32 29.67
N GLY A 839 -19.83 -1.82 30.89
CA GLY A 839 -20.01 -0.41 31.21
C GLY A 839 -21.47 0.03 31.40
N SER A 840 -22.44 -0.91 31.39
CA SER A 840 -23.86 -0.59 31.61
C SER A 840 -24.10 0.07 32.98
N ASP A 841 -23.33 -0.27 33.96
CA ASP A 841 -23.39 0.31 35.33
C ASP A 841 -23.03 1.80 35.33
N LEU A 842 -22.02 2.16 34.51
CA LEU A 842 -21.63 3.55 34.30
C LEU A 842 -22.65 4.30 33.45
N ALA A 843 -23.12 3.67 32.36
CA ALA A 843 -24.11 4.24 31.48
C ALA A 843 -25.47 4.49 32.17
N ALA A 844 -25.77 3.75 33.27
CA ALA A 844 -26.96 3.95 34.10
C ALA A 844 -27.05 5.37 34.72
N ASN A 845 -25.94 6.10 34.81
CA ASN A 845 -25.95 7.51 35.23
C ASN A 845 -26.62 8.45 34.21
N GLY A 846 -26.88 7.97 32.98
CA GLY A 846 -27.56 8.76 31.96
C GLY A 846 -26.66 9.76 31.23
N THR A 847 -27.27 10.50 30.32
CA THR A 847 -26.61 11.62 29.64
C THR A 847 -26.57 12.85 30.54
N VAL A 848 -25.59 13.71 30.32
CA VAL A 848 -25.35 14.96 31.06
C VAL A 848 -25.47 16.16 30.12
N GLU A 849 -25.75 17.34 30.68
CA GLU A 849 -25.91 18.56 29.88
C GLU A 849 -24.58 19.29 29.64
N ASN A 850 -23.62 19.11 30.53
CA ASN A 850 -22.33 19.81 30.46
C ASN A 850 -21.22 19.04 31.19
N GLN A 851 -19.98 19.57 31.07
CA GLN A 851 -18.78 18.98 31.67
C GLN A 851 -18.85 18.93 33.21
N GLU A 852 -19.44 19.93 33.87
CA GLU A 852 -19.51 19.97 35.33
C GLU A 852 -20.37 18.82 35.91
N GLU A 853 -21.45 18.48 35.24
CA GLU A 853 -22.27 17.33 35.63
C GLU A 853 -21.52 16.00 35.44
N LEU A 854 -20.79 15.88 34.30
CA LEU A 854 -19.96 14.73 34.05
C LEU A 854 -18.87 14.58 35.12
N ASP A 855 -18.20 15.66 35.48
CA ASP A 855 -17.13 15.65 36.48
C ASP A 855 -17.65 15.24 37.86
N LYS A 856 -18.90 15.62 38.24
CA LYS A 856 -19.58 15.12 39.46
C LYS A 856 -19.86 13.61 39.42
N ILE A 857 -20.18 13.06 38.24
CA ILE A 857 -20.36 11.61 38.04
C ILE A 857 -19.00 10.95 38.16
N ILE A 858 -17.98 11.38 37.40
CA ILE A 858 -16.64 10.82 37.41
C ILE A 858 -16.06 10.84 38.84
N GLY A 859 -16.25 11.92 39.60
CA GLY A 859 -15.76 12.08 40.97
C GLY A 859 -16.31 11.09 41.96
N LYS A 860 -17.48 10.46 41.67
CA LYS A 860 -18.06 9.41 42.52
C LYS A 860 -17.39 8.06 42.38
N TYR A 861 -16.64 7.84 41.32
CA TYR A 861 -16.07 6.54 41.01
C TYR A 861 -14.55 6.55 41.18
N ALA A 862 -14.04 5.76 42.09
CA ALA A 862 -12.61 5.54 42.32
C ALA A 862 -12.05 4.52 41.30
N TYR A 863 -12.11 4.87 40.02
CA TYR A 863 -11.60 3.99 38.99
C TYR A 863 -10.07 4.08 38.87
N GLY A 864 -9.44 2.94 38.68
CA GLY A 864 -8.03 2.82 38.39
C GLY A 864 -7.78 1.61 37.53
N TYR A 865 -6.64 1.60 36.83
CA TYR A 865 -6.25 0.46 36.03
C TYR A 865 -5.56 -0.62 36.85
N ASN A 866 -5.73 -1.86 36.41
CA ASN A 866 -5.09 -3.03 37.00
C ASN A 866 -3.95 -3.52 36.10
N VAL A 867 -2.84 -3.91 36.70
CA VAL A 867 -1.70 -4.53 35.99
C VAL A 867 -1.43 -5.89 36.62
N VAL A 868 -1.51 -6.95 35.87
CA VAL A 868 -1.35 -8.31 36.34
C VAL A 868 -0.37 -9.08 35.47
N ALA A 869 0.65 -9.68 36.05
CA ALA A 869 1.59 -10.57 35.41
C ALA A 869 1.55 -11.96 35.97
N GLY A 870 1.33 -12.96 35.15
CA GLY A 870 1.29 -14.36 35.46
C GLY A 870 -0.08 -14.87 35.93
N ARG A 871 -0.29 -16.19 35.81
CA ARG A 871 -1.46 -16.90 36.36
C ARG A 871 -1.15 -17.52 37.74
N ALA A 872 -2.18 -17.69 38.55
CA ALA A 872 -2.06 -18.35 39.88
C ALA A 872 -1.50 -19.80 39.82
N ASN A 873 -1.61 -20.45 38.65
CA ASN A 873 -1.15 -21.82 38.41
C ASN A 873 0.14 -21.91 37.59
N TYR A 874 0.94 -20.85 37.58
CA TYR A 874 2.21 -20.83 36.86
C TYR A 874 3.14 -21.95 37.38
N ARG A 875 3.64 -22.76 36.45
CA ARG A 875 4.59 -23.83 36.78
C ARG A 875 5.98 -23.23 37.03
N ASP A 876 6.55 -23.56 38.21
CA ASP A 876 7.89 -23.11 38.63
C ASP A 876 9.05 -23.58 37.69
N GLU A 877 8.76 -24.36 36.65
CA GLU A 877 9.74 -25.00 35.80
C GLU A 877 10.38 -24.08 34.78
N ILE A 878 9.72 -22.94 34.45
CA ILE A 878 10.27 -21.96 33.47
C ILE A 878 10.86 -20.77 34.22
N LYS A 879 12.16 -20.84 34.47
CA LYS A 879 12.92 -19.79 35.17
C LYS A 879 13.45 -18.77 34.17
N LEU A 880 12.59 -18.00 33.54
CA LEU A 880 13.06 -16.78 32.86
C LEU A 880 13.33 -15.69 33.91
N ALA A 881 14.38 -14.91 33.69
CA ALA A 881 14.83 -13.89 34.64
C ALA A 881 13.73 -12.86 34.97
N ASN A 882 12.83 -12.58 34.03
CA ASN A 882 11.82 -11.53 34.11
C ASN A 882 10.38 -12.01 34.30
N GLY A 883 10.12 -13.31 34.29
CA GLY A 883 8.77 -13.87 34.40
C GLY A 883 8.02 -13.46 35.65
N GLY A 884 6.70 -13.17 35.51
CA GLY A 884 5.84 -12.76 36.58
C GLY A 884 6.06 -11.34 37.10
N ALA A 885 6.62 -10.44 36.29
CA ALA A 885 6.93 -9.05 36.66
C ALA A 885 5.78 -8.10 36.27
N ALA A 886 5.25 -7.35 37.25
CA ALA A 886 4.22 -6.34 37.03
C ALA A 886 4.69 -4.96 37.55
N GLY A 887 4.47 -3.92 36.74
CA GLY A 887 4.79 -2.54 37.11
C GLY A 887 3.67 -1.57 36.76
N GLY A 888 3.43 -0.58 37.58
CA GLY A 888 2.43 0.45 37.34
C GLY A 888 2.69 1.29 36.10
N TYR A 889 3.96 1.38 35.69
CA TYR A 889 4.39 2.01 34.43
C TYR A 889 5.11 1.00 33.55
N VAL A 890 6.26 0.49 33.93
CA VAL A 890 7.01 -0.55 33.21
C VAL A 890 6.99 -1.87 33.97
N GLY A 891 6.67 -2.96 33.28
CA GLY A 891 6.63 -4.30 33.87
C GLY A 891 8.03 -4.83 34.20
N SER A 892 8.93 -4.78 33.23
CA SER A 892 10.36 -5.10 33.39
C SER A 892 11.19 -4.15 32.55
N MET A 893 12.29 -3.68 33.11
CA MET A 893 13.23 -2.81 32.43
C MET A 893 14.64 -3.39 32.59
N GLN A 894 15.22 -3.84 31.50
CA GLN A 894 16.59 -4.34 31.48
C GLN A 894 17.58 -3.22 31.18
N THR A 895 17.25 -2.39 30.19
CA THR A 895 18.03 -1.21 29.76
C THR A 895 17.10 -0.09 29.34
N GLY A 896 17.64 1.08 29.08
CA GLY A 896 16.89 2.21 28.54
C GLY A 896 16.73 3.37 29.54
N THR A 897 16.03 4.41 29.10
CA THR A 897 15.79 5.63 29.88
C THR A 897 14.32 6.04 29.80
N ILE A 898 13.75 6.42 30.93
CA ILE A 898 12.43 7.04 31.03
C ILE A 898 12.59 8.43 31.62
N THR A 899 12.14 9.44 30.88
CA THR A 899 12.18 10.85 31.31
C THR A 899 10.76 11.42 31.31
N ASN A 900 10.33 12.01 32.43
CA ASN A 900 8.98 12.57 32.60
C ASN A 900 7.86 11.55 32.33
N GLY A 901 8.08 10.25 32.68
CA GLY A 901 7.06 9.21 32.62
C GLY A 901 6.06 9.38 33.76
N GLN A 902 4.77 9.25 33.48
CA GLN A 902 3.69 9.46 34.44
C GLN A 902 2.69 8.29 34.45
N ALA A 903 2.28 7.86 35.62
CA ALA A 903 1.28 6.81 35.82
C ALA A 903 0.18 7.31 36.76
N TYR A 904 -0.99 7.54 36.21
CA TYR A 904 -2.14 8.05 36.97
C TYR A 904 -3.19 6.99 37.23
N GLN A 905 -3.72 6.94 38.44
CA GLN A 905 -4.84 6.09 38.81
C GLN A 905 -4.55 4.56 38.75
N ALA A 906 -3.32 4.13 39.02
CA ALA A 906 -3.06 2.71 39.19
C ALA A 906 -3.78 2.18 40.45
N LYS A 907 -4.64 1.17 40.27
CA LYS A 907 -5.44 0.57 41.36
C LYS A 907 -4.78 -0.68 41.93
N THR A 908 -4.51 -1.66 41.11
CA THR A 908 -3.94 -2.94 41.48
C THR A 908 -2.75 -3.28 40.62
N ILE A 909 -1.65 -3.70 41.24
CA ILE A 909 -0.47 -4.17 40.55
C ILE A 909 -0.07 -5.50 41.16
N LYS A 910 -0.20 -6.58 40.37
CA LYS A 910 0.07 -7.94 40.82
C LYS A 910 1.08 -8.62 39.93
N GLY A 911 2.14 -9.14 40.49
CA GLY A 911 3.08 -10.01 39.82
C GLY A 911 3.34 -11.23 40.68
N ILE A 912 3.48 -12.41 40.10
CA ILE A 912 3.76 -13.64 40.82
C ILE A 912 5.09 -13.54 41.57
N ARG A 913 6.13 -12.98 40.90
CA ARG A 913 7.43 -12.86 41.54
C ARG A 913 7.68 -11.49 42.13
N CYS A 914 7.13 -10.54 41.52
CA CYS A 914 7.47 -9.19 41.84
C CYS A 914 6.37 -8.15 41.41
N ALA A 915 6.00 -7.06 42.25
CA ALA A 915 5.04 -6.00 41.95
C ALA A 915 5.45 -4.65 42.55
N ARG A 916 5.64 -3.58 41.74
CA ARG A 916 5.95 -2.22 42.17
C ARG A 916 5.13 -1.17 41.42
N ARG A 917 4.97 0.01 42.01
CA ARG A 917 4.10 1.04 41.45
C ARG A 917 4.61 1.63 40.14
N PHE A 918 5.91 1.77 39.98
CA PHE A 918 6.51 2.41 38.81
C PHE A 918 7.33 1.44 37.96
N CYS A 919 8.35 0.82 38.54
CA CYS A 919 9.23 -0.10 37.84
C CYS A 919 9.46 -1.34 38.71
N ARG A 920 9.49 -2.53 38.13
CA ARG A 920 9.63 -3.71 38.92
C ARG A 920 10.99 -4.33 38.98
N ARG A 921 11.78 -4.38 37.95
CA ARG A 921 13.11 -4.95 38.04
C ARG A 921 14.12 -4.12 37.25
N ASN A 922 15.16 -3.70 37.93
CA ASN A 922 16.39 -3.27 37.32
C ASN A 922 17.41 -4.41 37.50
N ASP A 923 17.77 -5.12 36.43
CA ASP A 923 18.61 -6.31 36.51
C ASP A 923 20.06 -6.02 36.85
N LYS A 924 20.44 -4.74 36.92
CA LYS A 924 21.80 -4.35 37.30
C LYS A 924 21.78 -3.27 38.37
N ARG A 925 21.79 -3.73 39.65
CA ARG A 925 22.04 -2.99 40.87
C ARG A 925 20.83 -2.38 41.62
N ARG A 926 20.83 -2.72 42.86
CA ARG A 926 19.96 -2.37 43.97
C ARG A 926 19.74 -0.86 44.15
N SER A 927 18.88 -0.27 43.41
CA SER A 927 18.25 1.00 43.79
C SER A 927 17.11 1.37 42.85
N CYS A 928 15.93 1.14 43.26
CA CYS A 928 14.74 1.95 42.91
C CYS A 928 14.11 2.41 44.21
#